data_ab79cb3dc8544f05973c7f95dbc2a33c
#
_entry.id   ab79cb3dc8544f05973c7f95dbc2a33c
#
_cell.length_a   1.000
_cell.length_b   1.000
_cell.length_c   1.000
_cell.angle_alpha   90.00
_cell.angle_beta   90.00
_cell.angle_gamma   90.00
#
_symmetry.space_group_name_H-M   'P 1'
#
loop_
_entity.id
_entity.type
_entity.pdbx_description
1 polymer ?
#
loop_
_entity_poly.entity_id
_entity_poly.type
_entity_poly.pdbx_seq_one_letter_code
_entity_poly.pdbx_strand_id
1 'polypeptide(L)'
;MILACHGIQKSFGEHLIVRDGSFHIEDHEKAALVGPNGAGKSTLLKMIVGELAPDDGNVILTKGKTLGYLAQHQEMQSGNTIYEEVRTAKADIIAMERRIREIEMELKHLSGDALNDRLETYNRLTAAFERENGYSCESEITGVLKGLGFTENDFTKPVDTLSGGQKTRVSLGKLLLTKPDILLLDEPTNHLDLNSIAWLETYLLNYQGAVLIVSHDRYFLNKVVTKVLEIELGELRTYMGNYSDYAAKKQQLRDIRLKEYLNQQQEIKHQEAVIEKLRSFNREKSIKRAESREKMLEKMQTIEKPIEVNTDIHLKLEPSCVSGNDVLTIEHLSKSFPGQELFTDVNLEIKRGEHVAVIGDNGTGKTTLLKILNRVVSADSGTYTLGSNVKIGYYDQEHHVLHMEKTIFDEISDDYPTLTNTEIRNVLAAFLFTGDDVFKQISSLSGGERGRVSLAKLMLSEANFLILDEPTNHLDIASKEILENALNDYTGTVLYVSHDRYFINQTASRILDLVNHTFVNYIGNYDYYLEKKEELTTAYAGAATTSSSVSDNSTDKNVSESKLSWQEQKEAQARLRKRQNELKKTEERIGELEDRDGKIDALMVQEEIFTNSVKCQELAKEKAAIAEELEKLYLKWEELAEDA
;
A
#
# COMPACT_ATOMS: atom_id res chain seq x y z
N MET A 1 6.04 -2.16 29.49
CA MET A 1 4.72 -1.70 28.98
C MET A 1 4.68 -0.19 29.05
N ILE A 2 4.48 0.48 27.92
CA ILE A 2 4.46 1.94 27.87
C ILE A 2 3.02 2.50 27.77
N LEU A 3 2.15 1.80 27.01
CA LEU A 3 0.75 2.14 26.80
C LEU A 3 -0.11 0.90 27.02
N ALA A 4 -1.24 1.03 27.72
CA ALA A 4 -2.27 0.02 27.85
C ALA A 4 -3.66 0.61 27.66
N CYS A 5 -4.47 -0.09 26.91
CA CYS A 5 -5.88 0.19 26.72
C CYS A 5 -6.67 -0.99 27.26
N HIS A 6 -7.63 -0.74 28.15
CA HIS A 6 -8.43 -1.77 28.77
C HIS A 6 -9.92 -1.49 28.58
N GLY A 7 -10.63 -2.43 27.93
CA GLY A 7 -12.07 -2.38 27.78
C GLY A 7 -12.61 -1.13 27.08
N ILE A 8 -11.84 -0.55 26.15
CA ILE A 8 -12.22 0.71 25.48
C ILE A 8 -13.47 0.48 24.66
N GLN A 9 -14.48 1.33 24.88
CA GLN A 9 -15.68 1.40 24.08
C GLN A 9 -15.91 2.81 23.57
N LYS A 10 -16.34 2.92 22.28
CA LYS A 10 -16.73 4.19 21.67
C LYS A 10 -17.80 4.00 20.63
N SER A 11 -18.83 4.84 20.69
CA SER A 11 -19.91 4.92 19.71
C SER A 11 -20.22 6.37 19.34
N PHE A 12 -20.72 6.58 18.13
CA PHE A 12 -21.27 7.84 17.68
C PHE A 12 -22.73 7.62 17.23
N GLY A 13 -23.67 8.00 18.08
CA GLY A 13 -25.08 7.67 17.89
C GLY A 13 -25.28 6.16 17.89
N GLU A 14 -25.82 5.61 16.80
CA GLU A 14 -26.03 4.16 16.64
C GLU A 14 -24.80 3.42 16.10
N HIS A 15 -23.78 4.15 15.63
CA HIS A 15 -22.58 3.54 15.07
C HIS A 15 -21.55 3.21 16.14
N LEU A 16 -21.37 1.93 16.39
CA LEU A 16 -20.34 1.40 17.29
C LEU A 16 -18.99 1.39 16.55
N ILE A 17 -17.98 2.06 17.14
CA ILE A 17 -16.63 2.15 16.57
C ILE A 17 -15.69 1.12 17.19
N VAL A 18 -15.72 1.01 18.53
CA VAL A 18 -14.91 0.01 19.26
C VAL A 18 -15.77 -0.58 20.37
N ARG A 19 -15.75 -1.91 20.48
CA ARG A 19 -16.43 -2.68 21.54
C ARG A 19 -15.38 -3.41 22.37
N ASP A 20 -15.27 -3.06 23.65
CA ASP A 20 -14.42 -3.77 24.62
C ASP A 20 -12.97 -4.03 24.12
N GLY A 21 -12.38 -3.00 23.49
CA GLY A 21 -11.04 -3.10 22.92
C GLY A 21 -9.97 -3.09 24.01
N SER A 22 -9.12 -4.13 24.04
CA SER A 22 -8.02 -4.23 24.99
C SER A 22 -6.72 -4.59 24.28
N PHE A 23 -5.67 -3.80 24.50
CA PHE A 23 -4.32 -4.05 23.98
C PHE A 23 -3.28 -3.31 24.80
N HIS A 24 -2.02 -3.66 24.62
CA HIS A 24 -0.88 -2.97 25.22
C HIS A 24 0.26 -2.83 24.22
N ILE A 25 1.11 -1.86 24.46
CA ILE A 25 2.34 -1.63 23.71
C ILE A 25 3.49 -1.62 24.71
N GLU A 26 4.53 -2.42 24.40
CA GLU A 26 5.73 -2.50 25.22
C GLU A 26 6.73 -1.41 24.85
N ASP A 27 7.75 -1.21 25.70
CA ASP A 27 8.86 -0.32 25.36
C ASP A 27 9.60 -0.85 24.11
N HIS A 28 9.99 0.05 23.20
CA HIS A 28 10.65 -0.25 21.92
C HIS A 28 9.82 -1.04 20.90
N GLU A 29 8.56 -1.40 21.22
CA GLU A 29 7.70 -2.15 20.32
C GLU A 29 7.23 -1.29 19.14
N LYS A 30 7.19 -1.89 17.94
CA LYS A 30 6.67 -1.25 16.73
C LYS A 30 5.37 -1.94 16.35
N ALA A 31 4.25 -1.26 16.57
CA ALA A 31 2.92 -1.79 16.31
C ALA A 31 2.26 -1.06 15.12
N ALA A 32 1.50 -1.79 14.32
CA ALA A 32 0.58 -1.22 13.33
C ALA A 32 -0.86 -1.29 13.83
N LEU A 33 -1.66 -0.29 13.47
CA LEU A 33 -3.12 -0.33 13.59
C LEU A 33 -3.71 -0.37 12.17
N VAL A 34 -4.34 -1.49 11.82
CA VAL A 34 -4.90 -1.75 10.49
C VAL A 34 -6.42 -1.94 10.57
N GLY A 35 -7.09 -1.74 9.44
CA GLY A 35 -8.54 -1.91 9.31
C GLY A 35 -9.08 -1.11 8.14
N PRO A 36 -10.32 -1.36 7.68
CA PRO A 36 -10.93 -0.62 6.58
C PRO A 36 -11.09 0.87 6.90
N ASN A 37 -11.32 1.67 5.86
CA ASN A 37 -11.62 3.09 6.05
C ASN A 37 -12.95 3.23 6.81
N GLY A 38 -12.98 4.18 7.76
CA GLY A 38 -14.13 4.34 8.65
C GLY A 38 -14.21 3.38 9.84
N ALA A 39 -13.31 2.38 9.96
CA ALA A 39 -13.30 1.43 11.10
C ALA A 39 -12.98 2.06 12.46
N GLY A 40 -12.56 3.34 12.51
CA GLY A 40 -12.27 4.04 13.76
C GLY A 40 -10.79 4.11 14.14
N LYS A 41 -9.85 3.87 13.21
CA LYS A 41 -8.40 3.94 13.46
C LYS A 41 -7.98 5.30 14.06
N SER A 42 -8.30 6.40 13.38
CA SER A 42 -7.99 7.76 13.86
C SER A 42 -8.76 8.13 15.14
N THR A 43 -9.98 7.58 15.32
CA THR A 43 -10.75 7.74 16.56
C THR A 43 -10.02 7.09 17.75
N LEU A 44 -9.47 5.89 17.55
CA LEU A 44 -8.67 5.20 18.57
C LEU A 44 -7.40 5.99 18.90
N LEU A 45 -6.69 6.52 17.89
CA LEU A 45 -5.53 7.39 18.14
C LEU A 45 -5.90 8.64 18.95
N LYS A 46 -7.02 9.31 18.62
CA LYS A 46 -7.51 10.47 19.38
C LYS A 46 -7.88 10.13 20.83
N MET A 47 -8.42 8.93 21.06
CA MET A 47 -8.66 8.46 22.45
C MET A 47 -7.35 8.23 23.21
N ILE A 48 -6.33 7.68 22.56
CA ILE A 48 -5.00 7.47 23.17
C ILE A 48 -4.34 8.80 23.52
N VAL A 49 -4.45 9.80 22.63
CA VAL A 49 -3.90 11.16 22.85
C VAL A 49 -4.67 11.91 23.95
N GLY A 50 -5.93 11.53 24.21
CA GLY A 50 -6.81 12.21 25.17
C GLY A 50 -7.61 13.37 24.54
N GLU A 51 -7.60 13.53 23.22
CA GLU A 51 -8.46 14.50 22.49
C GLU A 51 -9.93 14.06 22.51
N LEU A 52 -10.19 12.76 22.63
CA LEU A 52 -11.51 12.18 22.70
C LEU A 52 -11.61 11.22 23.89
N ALA A 53 -12.60 11.42 24.76
CA ALA A 53 -12.84 10.49 25.85
C ALA A 53 -13.51 9.21 25.32
N PRO A 54 -13.10 8.00 25.77
CA PRO A 54 -13.86 6.79 25.55
C PRO A 54 -15.20 6.85 26.31
N ASP A 55 -16.20 6.10 25.83
CA ASP A 55 -17.49 6.00 26.50
C ASP A 55 -17.42 5.06 27.71
N ASP A 56 -16.55 4.02 27.62
CA ASP A 56 -16.17 3.12 28.71
C ASP A 56 -14.72 2.65 28.53
N GLY A 57 -14.12 2.10 29.59
CA GLY A 57 -12.74 1.64 29.61
C GLY A 57 -11.73 2.76 29.89
N ASN A 58 -10.45 2.40 29.89
CA ASN A 58 -9.37 3.30 30.27
C ASN A 58 -8.16 3.19 29.32
N VAL A 59 -7.55 4.35 29.06
CA VAL A 59 -6.23 4.47 28.42
C VAL A 59 -5.20 4.83 29.49
N ILE A 60 -4.16 4.04 29.62
CA ILE A 60 -3.13 4.20 30.65
C ILE A 60 -1.78 4.39 29.96
N LEU A 61 -1.21 5.57 30.08
CA LEU A 61 0.18 5.87 29.73
C LEU A 61 1.04 5.75 30.99
N THR A 62 2.17 5.08 30.90
CA THR A 62 3.09 4.93 32.05
C THR A 62 3.56 6.30 32.53
N LYS A 63 3.54 6.51 33.85
CA LYS A 63 3.89 7.82 34.45
C LYS A 63 5.30 8.26 34.08
N GLY A 64 5.43 9.51 33.66
CA GLY A 64 6.70 10.13 33.28
C GLY A 64 7.13 9.83 31.82
N LYS A 65 6.32 9.11 31.06
CA LYS A 65 6.52 8.86 29.63
C LYS A 65 5.85 9.93 28.79
N THR A 66 6.50 10.30 27.71
CA THR A 66 6.04 11.31 26.75
C THR A 66 5.40 10.68 25.54
N LEU A 67 4.32 11.29 25.04
CA LEU A 67 3.59 10.84 23.86
C LEU A 67 3.68 11.92 22.77
N GLY A 68 4.02 11.52 21.57
CA GLY A 68 4.00 12.36 20.39
C GLY A 68 3.00 11.86 19.36
N TYR A 69 2.20 12.74 18.79
CA TYR A 69 1.17 12.41 17.83
C TYR A 69 1.29 13.25 16.55
N LEU A 70 1.33 12.58 15.41
CA LEU A 70 1.20 13.21 14.10
C LEU A 70 -0.28 13.26 13.71
N ALA A 71 -0.91 14.40 13.88
CA ALA A 71 -2.26 14.64 13.37
C ALA A 71 -2.22 15.01 11.89
N GLN A 72 -3.30 14.69 11.14
CA GLN A 72 -3.43 15.05 9.72
C GLN A 72 -3.40 16.58 9.49
N HIS A 73 -3.81 17.38 10.47
CA HIS A 73 -3.77 18.83 10.43
C HIS A 73 -3.15 19.36 11.71
N GLN A 74 -1.96 19.92 11.62
CA GLN A 74 -1.31 20.65 12.72
C GLN A 74 -1.24 22.13 12.40
N GLU A 75 -1.55 22.96 13.38
CA GLU A 75 -1.31 24.40 13.31
C GLU A 75 0.19 24.68 13.41
N MET A 76 0.73 25.39 12.44
CA MET A 76 2.12 25.85 12.41
C MET A 76 2.18 27.34 12.73
N GLN A 77 3.30 27.80 13.29
CA GLN A 77 3.48 29.23 13.55
C GLN A 77 3.65 29.99 12.23
N SER A 78 2.72 30.91 11.97
CA SER A 78 2.78 31.77 10.80
C SER A 78 4.05 32.65 10.83
N GLY A 79 4.71 32.72 9.67
CA GLY A 79 5.90 33.56 9.48
C GLY A 79 7.26 32.85 9.68
N ASN A 80 7.31 31.66 10.25
CA ASN A 80 8.54 30.88 10.33
C ASN A 80 8.94 30.30 8.98
N THR A 81 10.25 30.12 8.76
CA THR A 81 10.78 29.27 7.68
C THR A 81 10.66 27.79 8.07
N ILE A 82 10.79 26.88 7.09
CA ILE A 82 10.80 25.43 7.35
C ILE A 82 11.84 25.07 8.42
N TYR A 83 13.04 25.59 8.27
CA TYR A 83 14.14 25.32 9.21
C TYR A 83 13.84 25.84 10.62
N GLU A 84 13.34 27.07 10.74
CA GLU A 84 12.99 27.69 12.04
C GLU A 84 11.85 26.91 12.71
N GLU A 85 10.82 26.52 11.97
CA GLU A 85 9.70 25.76 12.52
C GLU A 85 10.16 24.40 13.08
N VAL A 86 10.97 23.66 12.34
CA VAL A 86 11.49 22.37 12.81
C VAL A 86 12.49 22.54 13.96
N ARG A 87 13.27 23.63 13.96
CA ARG A 87 14.20 23.99 15.02
C ARG A 87 13.51 24.23 16.37
N THR A 88 12.23 24.63 16.37
CA THR A 88 11.46 24.78 17.62
C THR A 88 11.35 23.48 18.43
N ALA A 89 11.45 22.31 17.79
CA ALA A 89 11.47 21.03 18.49
C ALA A 89 12.67 20.83 19.43
N LYS A 90 13.74 21.61 19.23
CA LYS A 90 14.97 21.58 20.03
C LYS A 90 15.20 22.89 20.81
N ALA A 91 14.10 23.62 21.07
CA ALA A 91 14.19 24.93 21.74
C ALA A 91 14.93 24.87 23.08
N ASP A 92 14.74 23.82 23.87
CA ASP A 92 15.39 23.63 25.17
C ASP A 92 16.90 23.46 25.02
N ILE A 93 17.37 22.68 24.04
CA ILE A 93 18.81 22.49 23.77
C ILE A 93 19.45 23.80 23.30
N ILE A 94 18.75 24.52 22.41
CA ILE A 94 19.22 25.82 21.91
C ILE A 94 19.27 26.87 23.03
N ALA A 95 18.30 26.86 23.93
CA ALA A 95 18.29 27.72 25.11
C ALA A 95 19.45 27.38 26.05
N MET A 96 19.77 26.11 26.27
CA MET A 96 20.94 25.68 27.03
C MET A 96 22.22 26.14 26.36
N GLU A 97 22.39 25.98 25.06
CA GLU A 97 23.56 26.46 24.33
C GLU A 97 23.75 27.96 24.49
N ARG A 98 22.69 28.77 24.31
CA ARG A 98 22.71 30.20 24.52
C ARG A 98 23.15 30.54 25.95
N ARG A 99 22.59 29.84 26.93
CA ARG A 99 22.93 30.09 28.34
C ARG A 99 24.36 29.72 28.66
N ILE A 100 24.89 28.64 28.10
CA ILE A 100 26.33 28.27 28.23
C ILE A 100 27.21 29.40 27.69
N ARG A 101 26.92 29.91 26.47
CA ARG A 101 27.68 31.00 25.86
C ARG A 101 27.59 32.31 26.67
N GLU A 102 26.42 32.63 27.24
CA GLU A 102 26.27 33.77 28.16
C GLU A 102 27.16 33.63 29.39
N ILE A 103 27.17 32.46 30.02
CA ILE A 103 28.01 32.20 31.19
C ILE A 103 29.48 32.26 30.82
N GLU A 104 29.92 31.77 29.66
CA GLU A 104 31.30 31.91 29.17
C GLU A 104 31.74 33.36 29.06
N MET A 105 30.84 34.24 28.66
CA MET A 105 31.13 35.67 28.62
C MET A 105 31.17 36.28 30.03
N GLU A 106 30.25 35.89 30.94
CA GLU A 106 30.21 36.34 32.32
C GLU A 106 31.49 35.93 33.09
N LEU A 107 31.97 34.67 32.88
CA LEU A 107 33.17 34.13 33.54
C LEU A 107 34.44 34.98 33.31
N LYS A 108 34.53 35.70 32.18
CA LYS A 108 35.67 36.55 31.87
C LYS A 108 35.79 37.76 32.80
N HIS A 109 34.72 38.11 33.50
CA HIS A 109 34.64 39.34 34.34
C HIS A 109 34.41 39.02 35.82
N LEU A 110 34.33 37.77 36.23
CA LEU A 110 34.08 37.34 37.60
C LEU A 110 35.37 36.88 38.30
N SER A 111 35.41 37.01 39.65
CA SER A 111 36.51 36.52 40.49
C SER A 111 35.97 36.08 41.86
N GLY A 112 36.72 35.23 42.58
CA GLY A 112 36.37 34.75 43.91
C GLY A 112 35.18 33.79 43.92
N ASP A 113 34.35 33.83 44.97
CA ASP A 113 33.23 32.90 45.18
C ASP A 113 32.18 32.96 44.05
N ALA A 114 31.93 34.15 43.51
CA ALA A 114 31.00 34.33 42.38
C ALA A 114 31.48 33.60 41.10
N LEU A 115 32.80 33.49 40.90
CA LEU A 115 33.37 32.70 39.80
C LEU A 115 33.11 31.21 40.02
N ASN A 116 33.28 30.68 41.23
CA ASN A 116 33.06 29.27 41.55
C ASN A 116 31.60 28.84 41.35
N ASP A 117 30.64 29.64 41.82
CA ASP A 117 29.21 29.36 41.65
C ASP A 117 28.81 29.33 40.16
N ARG A 118 29.39 30.24 39.37
CA ARG A 118 29.13 30.27 37.91
C ARG A 118 29.79 29.12 37.18
N LEU A 119 30.99 28.68 37.58
CA LEU A 119 31.66 27.51 37.05
C LEU A 119 30.87 26.20 37.34
N GLU A 120 30.31 26.10 38.54
CA GLU A 120 29.44 24.94 38.85
C GLU A 120 28.22 24.91 37.95
N THR A 121 27.55 26.07 37.74
CA THR A 121 26.40 26.17 36.82
C THR A 121 26.80 25.86 35.39
N TYR A 122 27.95 26.36 34.91
CA TYR A 122 28.52 26.09 33.60
C TYR A 122 28.73 24.60 33.40
N ASN A 123 29.43 23.93 34.34
CA ASN A 123 29.72 22.50 34.26
C ASN A 123 28.44 21.66 34.23
N ARG A 124 27.43 22.00 35.05
CA ARG A 124 26.14 21.34 35.06
C ARG A 124 25.39 21.47 33.74
N LEU A 125 25.34 22.68 33.16
CA LEU A 125 24.66 22.93 31.89
C LEU A 125 25.40 22.28 30.72
N THR A 126 26.72 22.31 30.70
CA THR A 126 27.55 21.65 29.67
C THR A 126 27.36 20.16 29.72
N ALA A 127 27.39 19.54 30.90
CA ALA A 127 27.13 18.11 31.06
C ALA A 127 25.69 17.72 30.66
N ALA A 128 24.70 18.60 30.87
CA ALA A 128 23.33 18.39 30.39
C ALA A 128 23.26 18.51 28.86
N PHE A 129 23.90 19.53 28.28
CA PHE A 129 23.97 19.75 26.84
C PHE A 129 24.66 18.58 26.08
N GLU A 130 25.75 18.06 26.64
CA GLU A 130 26.44 16.88 26.10
C GLU A 130 25.57 15.60 26.17
N ARG A 131 24.87 15.43 27.28
CA ARG A 131 23.94 14.28 27.47
C ARG A 131 22.80 14.28 26.46
N GLU A 132 22.29 15.48 26.12
CA GLU A 132 21.24 15.67 25.10
C GLU A 132 21.81 15.73 23.67
N ASN A 133 23.10 15.41 23.46
CA ASN A 133 23.77 15.51 22.16
C ASN A 133 23.65 16.89 21.50
N GLY A 134 23.76 17.95 22.27
CA GLY A 134 23.55 19.32 21.80
C GLY A 134 24.42 19.74 20.62
N TYR A 135 25.68 19.26 20.55
CA TYR A 135 26.60 19.55 19.44
C TYR A 135 26.13 18.99 18.09
N SER A 136 25.31 17.95 18.08
CA SER A 136 24.77 17.36 16.84
C SER A 136 23.41 17.92 16.43
N CYS A 137 22.82 18.82 17.21
CA CYS A 137 21.47 19.34 17.05
C CYS A 137 21.20 19.88 15.65
N GLU A 138 22.06 20.74 15.10
CA GLU A 138 21.87 21.34 13.76
C GLU A 138 22.04 20.31 12.64
N SER A 139 22.97 19.38 12.80
CA SER A 139 23.16 18.27 11.85
C SER A 139 21.96 17.32 11.86
N GLU A 140 21.35 17.07 13.02
CA GLU A 140 20.16 16.25 13.17
C GLU A 140 18.95 16.88 12.50
N ILE A 141 18.73 18.21 12.70
CA ILE A 141 17.66 18.97 12.04
C ILE A 141 17.82 18.88 10.51
N THR A 142 19.03 19.17 10.02
CA THR A 142 19.34 19.10 8.58
C THR A 142 19.15 17.68 8.02
N GLY A 143 19.59 16.66 8.76
CA GLY A 143 19.45 15.25 8.39
C GLY A 143 17.99 14.83 8.28
N VAL A 144 17.15 15.21 9.23
CA VAL A 144 15.70 14.91 9.21
C VAL A 144 15.01 15.63 8.05
N LEU A 145 15.31 16.92 7.81
CA LEU A 145 14.72 17.66 6.70
C LEU A 145 15.11 17.06 5.33
N LYS A 146 16.39 16.74 5.13
CA LYS A 146 16.87 16.09 3.90
C LYS A 146 16.25 14.70 3.73
N GLY A 147 16.15 13.93 4.81
CA GLY A 147 15.50 12.62 4.80
C GLY A 147 14.02 12.65 4.44
N LEU A 148 13.32 13.74 4.76
CA LEU A 148 11.94 13.99 4.38
C LEU A 148 11.78 14.65 3.00
N GLY A 149 12.86 14.73 2.20
CA GLY A 149 12.84 15.19 0.81
C GLY A 149 12.84 16.71 0.65
N PHE A 150 13.31 17.47 1.65
CA PHE A 150 13.57 18.92 1.52
C PHE A 150 15.01 19.16 1.09
N THR A 151 15.19 20.04 0.11
CA THR A 151 16.51 20.54 -0.29
C THR A 151 16.94 21.72 0.57
N GLU A 152 18.24 22.05 0.58
CA GLU A 152 18.73 23.20 1.33
C GLU A 152 18.08 24.53 0.90
N ASN A 153 17.70 24.63 -0.38
CA ASN A 153 16.97 25.78 -0.92
C ASN A 153 15.55 25.91 -0.33
N ASP A 154 14.96 24.81 0.11
CA ASP A 154 13.62 24.82 0.70
C ASP A 154 13.64 25.33 2.16
N PHE A 155 14.76 25.19 2.86
CA PHE A 155 14.86 25.51 4.28
C PHE A 155 14.46 26.95 4.63
N THR A 156 14.67 27.87 3.69
CA THR A 156 14.35 29.29 3.85
C THR A 156 12.93 29.65 3.41
N LYS A 157 12.15 28.70 2.86
CA LYS A 157 10.77 28.95 2.44
C LYS A 157 9.86 29.16 3.65
N PRO A 158 8.97 30.17 3.62
CA PRO A 158 7.97 30.36 4.66
C PRO A 158 6.98 29.18 4.70
N VAL A 159 6.64 28.72 5.90
CA VAL A 159 5.70 27.59 6.11
C VAL A 159 4.31 27.89 5.52
N ASP A 160 3.90 29.15 5.50
CA ASP A 160 2.60 29.58 4.97
C ASP A 160 2.44 29.30 3.48
N THR A 161 3.54 29.28 2.72
CA THR A 161 3.57 29.05 1.27
C THR A 161 3.56 27.58 0.88
N LEU A 162 3.63 26.69 1.86
CA LEU A 162 3.74 25.25 1.64
C LEU A 162 2.40 24.60 1.28
N SER A 163 2.45 23.59 0.41
CA SER A 163 1.31 22.70 0.17
C SER A 163 0.95 21.90 1.42
N GLY A 164 -0.29 21.36 1.48
CA GLY A 164 -0.73 20.52 2.59
C GLY A 164 0.22 19.36 2.88
N GLY A 165 0.67 18.64 1.84
CA GLY A 165 1.61 17.54 2.01
C GLY A 165 3.00 17.98 2.49
N GLN A 166 3.48 19.17 2.07
CA GLN A 166 4.73 19.73 2.59
C GLN A 166 4.60 20.11 4.08
N LYS A 167 3.46 20.68 4.48
CA LYS A 167 3.17 20.97 5.89
C LYS A 167 3.18 19.71 6.74
N THR A 168 2.54 18.64 6.27
CA THR A 168 2.55 17.33 6.97
C THR A 168 3.98 16.80 7.14
N ARG A 169 4.85 16.93 6.12
CA ARG A 169 6.27 16.53 6.20
C ARG A 169 7.06 17.34 7.23
N VAL A 170 6.83 18.67 7.30
CA VAL A 170 7.46 19.54 8.31
C VAL A 170 7.01 19.14 9.71
N SER A 171 5.70 18.88 9.91
CA SER A 171 5.15 18.40 11.18
C SER A 171 5.74 17.06 11.61
N LEU A 172 5.87 16.12 10.66
CA LEU A 172 6.53 14.84 10.91
C LEU A 172 7.98 15.06 11.34
N GLY A 173 8.76 15.89 10.64
CA GLY A 173 10.14 16.22 11.00
C GLY A 173 10.26 16.81 12.40
N LYS A 174 9.39 17.76 12.75
CA LYS A 174 9.30 18.35 14.08
C LYS A 174 9.03 17.27 15.15
N LEU A 175 8.06 16.39 14.90
CA LEU A 175 7.73 15.30 15.81
C LEU A 175 8.88 14.30 16.00
N LEU A 176 9.54 13.89 14.92
CA LEU A 176 10.68 12.96 14.99
C LEU A 176 11.85 13.52 15.82
N LEU A 177 12.09 14.84 15.74
CA LEU A 177 13.14 15.52 16.49
C LEU A 177 12.83 15.67 17.99
N THR A 178 11.56 15.67 18.41
CA THR A 178 11.19 15.70 19.83
C THR A 178 11.51 14.40 20.56
N LYS A 179 11.63 13.27 19.80
CA LYS A 179 11.96 11.92 20.30
C LYS A 179 11.14 11.50 21.53
N PRO A 180 9.79 11.53 21.48
CA PRO A 180 8.96 11.09 22.60
C PRO A 180 9.14 9.59 22.87
N ASP A 181 8.77 9.12 24.06
CA ASP A 181 8.85 7.70 24.42
C ASP A 181 7.93 6.82 23.59
N ILE A 182 6.78 7.34 23.14
CA ILE A 182 5.88 6.70 22.19
C ILE A 182 5.48 7.66 21.07
N LEU A 183 5.62 7.21 19.82
CA LEU A 183 5.16 7.89 18.61
C LEU A 183 3.85 7.29 18.11
N LEU A 184 2.86 8.14 17.88
CA LEU A 184 1.62 7.80 17.19
C LEU A 184 1.64 8.47 15.80
N LEU A 185 1.64 7.66 14.75
CA LEU A 185 1.73 8.14 13.37
C LEU A 185 0.49 7.74 12.58
N ASP A 186 -0.29 8.73 12.13
CA ASP A 186 -1.47 8.53 11.29
C ASP A 186 -1.11 8.81 9.83
N GLU A 187 -1.03 7.75 9.01
CA GLU A 187 -0.66 7.76 7.60
C GLU A 187 0.63 8.54 7.28
N PRO A 188 1.78 8.21 7.93
CA PRO A 188 3.00 8.99 7.78
C PRO A 188 3.65 8.89 6.40
N THR A 189 3.29 7.87 5.61
CA THR A 189 3.81 7.64 4.25
C THR A 189 3.11 8.46 3.19
N ASN A 190 1.93 9.03 3.50
CA ASN A 190 1.22 9.88 2.57
C ASN A 190 2.05 11.13 2.24
N HIS A 191 2.09 11.48 0.96
CA HIS A 191 2.86 12.62 0.43
C HIS A 191 4.40 12.49 0.51
N LEU A 192 4.94 11.34 0.92
CA LEU A 192 6.36 11.02 0.83
C LEU A 192 6.68 10.35 -0.51
N ASP A 193 7.84 10.66 -1.07
CA ASP A 193 8.40 9.91 -2.19
C ASP A 193 9.12 8.65 -1.71
N LEU A 194 9.48 7.78 -2.63
CA LEU A 194 10.08 6.48 -2.32
C LEU A 194 11.38 6.59 -1.51
N ASN A 195 12.20 7.61 -1.75
CA ASN A 195 13.44 7.84 -1.02
C ASN A 195 13.18 8.30 0.42
N SER A 196 12.21 9.21 0.61
CA SER A 196 11.79 9.66 1.94
C SER A 196 11.11 8.55 2.76
N ILE A 197 10.33 7.68 2.12
CA ILE A 197 9.75 6.49 2.78
C ILE A 197 10.88 5.54 3.24
N ALA A 198 11.86 5.24 2.39
CA ALA A 198 12.99 4.38 2.75
C ALA A 198 13.83 4.96 3.90
N TRP A 199 14.02 6.28 3.92
CA TRP A 199 14.66 6.97 5.02
C TRP A 199 13.84 6.86 6.32
N LEU A 200 12.52 7.09 6.26
CA LEU A 200 11.62 6.98 7.42
C LEU A 200 11.61 5.56 8.00
N GLU A 201 11.60 4.53 7.16
CA GLU A 201 11.75 3.13 7.58
C GLU A 201 13.01 2.94 8.42
N THR A 202 14.16 3.38 7.88
CA THR A 202 15.46 3.27 8.56
C THR A 202 15.46 4.03 9.88
N TYR A 203 14.85 5.22 9.90
CA TYR A 203 14.73 6.02 11.11
C TYR A 203 13.89 5.31 12.18
N LEU A 204 12.71 4.78 11.81
CA LEU A 204 11.81 4.10 12.75
C LEU A 204 12.34 2.77 13.25
N LEU A 205 13.07 2.01 12.42
CA LEU A 205 13.76 0.79 12.85
C LEU A 205 14.78 1.07 13.95
N ASN A 206 15.51 2.19 13.86
CA ASN A 206 16.52 2.61 14.83
C ASN A 206 15.94 3.44 16.00
N TYR A 207 14.63 3.75 15.96
CA TYR A 207 13.99 4.55 16.98
C TYR A 207 13.90 3.80 18.31
N GLN A 208 14.39 4.44 19.39
CA GLN A 208 14.48 3.82 20.71
C GLN A 208 13.14 3.78 21.48
N GLY A 209 12.16 4.62 21.12
CA GLY A 209 10.83 4.61 21.71
C GLY A 209 9.92 3.54 21.08
N ALA A 210 8.72 3.39 21.64
CA ALA A 210 7.64 2.62 21.02
C ALA A 210 7.03 3.41 19.85
N VAL A 211 6.44 2.71 18.88
CA VAL A 211 5.75 3.33 17.75
C VAL A 211 4.43 2.63 17.49
N LEU A 212 3.35 3.39 17.33
CA LEU A 212 2.07 2.90 16.82
C LEU A 212 1.76 3.62 15.51
N ILE A 213 1.63 2.87 14.44
CA ILE A 213 1.50 3.37 13.08
C ILE A 213 0.14 2.95 12.50
N VAL A 214 -0.62 3.92 12.00
CA VAL A 214 -1.71 3.68 11.05
C VAL A 214 -1.15 3.89 9.66
N SER A 215 -1.19 2.88 8.80
CA SER A 215 -0.79 3.01 7.40
C SER A 215 -1.47 1.99 6.51
N HIS A 216 -1.65 2.36 5.26
CA HIS A 216 -2.12 1.50 4.18
C HIS A 216 -0.99 1.07 3.23
N ASP A 217 0.27 1.37 3.56
CA ASP A 217 1.46 0.87 2.86
C ASP A 217 1.90 -0.47 3.44
N ARG A 218 1.54 -1.56 2.76
CA ARG A 218 1.85 -2.93 3.17
C ARG A 218 3.35 -3.20 3.25
N TYR A 219 4.13 -2.63 2.32
CA TYR A 219 5.58 -2.80 2.28
C TYR A 219 6.26 -2.14 3.47
N PHE A 220 5.85 -0.91 3.77
CA PHE A 220 6.31 -0.15 4.93
C PHE A 220 6.00 -0.88 6.25
N LEU A 221 4.74 -1.33 6.43
CA LEU A 221 4.34 -2.07 7.61
C LEU A 221 5.11 -3.38 7.74
N ASN A 222 5.32 -4.11 6.65
CA ASN A 222 6.03 -5.39 6.67
C ASN A 222 7.47 -5.25 7.16
N LYS A 223 8.12 -4.12 6.85
CA LYS A 223 9.50 -3.85 7.20
C LYS A 223 9.69 -3.31 8.63
N VAL A 224 8.75 -2.49 9.10
CA VAL A 224 8.92 -1.73 10.34
C VAL A 224 8.27 -2.41 11.54
N VAL A 225 7.08 -3.06 11.36
CA VAL A 225 6.29 -3.51 12.50
C VAL A 225 6.56 -4.96 12.91
N THR A 226 6.38 -5.20 14.22
CA THR A 226 6.50 -6.52 14.85
C THR A 226 5.20 -7.01 15.46
N LYS A 227 4.18 -6.15 15.48
CA LYS A 227 2.84 -6.41 16.03
C LYS A 227 1.79 -5.69 15.21
N VAL A 228 0.67 -6.34 14.95
CA VAL A 228 -0.45 -5.76 14.22
C VAL A 228 -1.69 -5.79 15.09
N LEU A 229 -2.32 -4.63 15.25
CA LEU A 229 -3.63 -4.44 15.87
C LEU A 229 -4.64 -4.25 14.75
N GLU A 230 -5.61 -5.12 14.65
CA GLU A 230 -6.69 -5.03 13.68
C GLU A 230 -7.96 -4.50 14.33
N ILE A 231 -8.58 -3.50 13.71
CA ILE A 231 -9.91 -3.03 14.06
C ILE A 231 -10.88 -3.35 12.92
N GLU A 232 -11.84 -4.24 13.19
CA GLU A 232 -12.83 -4.68 12.20
C GLU A 232 -14.18 -4.89 12.89
N LEU A 233 -15.25 -4.27 12.37
CA LEU A 233 -16.62 -4.36 12.92
C LEU A 233 -16.72 -4.03 14.43
N GLY A 234 -15.90 -3.11 14.91
CA GLY A 234 -15.82 -2.72 16.31
C GLY A 234 -15.03 -3.67 17.21
N GLU A 235 -14.55 -4.79 16.70
CA GLU A 235 -13.65 -5.68 17.43
C GLU A 235 -12.19 -5.29 17.21
N LEU A 236 -11.39 -5.38 18.26
CA LEU A 236 -9.96 -5.14 18.22
C LEU A 236 -9.22 -6.46 18.47
N ARG A 237 -8.39 -6.87 17.52
CA ARG A 237 -7.61 -8.12 17.59
C ARG A 237 -6.13 -7.84 17.47
N THR A 238 -5.33 -8.59 18.20
CA THR A 238 -3.86 -8.46 18.20
C THR A 238 -3.21 -9.66 17.55
N TYR A 239 -2.28 -9.39 16.63
CA TYR A 239 -1.47 -10.40 15.95
C TYR A 239 0.00 -10.10 16.16
N MET A 240 0.78 -11.09 16.55
CA MET A 240 2.23 -11.00 16.66
C MET A 240 2.88 -11.35 15.32
N GLY A 241 3.85 -10.55 14.90
CA GLY A 241 4.55 -10.66 13.64
C GLY A 241 4.40 -9.40 12.76
N ASN A 242 4.94 -9.45 11.57
CA ASN A 242 4.84 -8.37 10.59
C ASN A 242 3.49 -8.40 9.83
N TYR A 243 3.34 -7.52 8.85
CA TYR A 243 2.09 -7.44 8.07
C TYR A 243 1.81 -8.74 7.27
N SER A 244 2.83 -9.38 6.70
CA SER A 244 2.66 -10.64 5.95
C SER A 244 2.22 -11.79 6.87
N ASP A 245 2.78 -11.87 8.08
CA ASP A 245 2.36 -12.86 9.09
C ASP A 245 0.91 -12.65 9.51
N TYR A 246 0.50 -11.39 9.68
CA TYR A 246 -0.88 -11.01 9.97
C TYR A 246 -1.82 -11.45 8.84
N ALA A 247 -1.49 -11.09 7.59
CA ALA A 247 -2.32 -11.41 6.42
C ALA A 247 -2.52 -12.93 6.28
N ALA A 248 -1.44 -13.73 6.42
CA ALA A 248 -1.50 -15.18 6.38
C ALA A 248 -2.39 -15.76 7.49
N LYS A 249 -2.22 -15.28 8.75
CA LYS A 249 -3.04 -15.72 9.88
C LYS A 249 -4.51 -15.33 9.72
N LYS A 250 -4.79 -14.12 9.23
CA LYS A 250 -6.17 -13.65 8.96
C LYS A 250 -6.84 -14.54 7.91
N GLN A 251 -6.13 -14.87 6.83
CA GLN A 251 -6.66 -15.76 5.80
C GLN A 251 -6.96 -17.15 6.36
N GLN A 252 -6.03 -17.75 7.10
CA GLN A 252 -6.26 -19.06 7.74
C GLN A 252 -7.48 -19.05 8.68
N LEU A 253 -7.63 -18.02 9.52
CA LEU A 253 -8.78 -17.89 10.41
C LEU A 253 -10.10 -17.74 9.64
N ARG A 254 -10.07 -17.01 8.53
CA ARG A 254 -11.22 -16.85 7.64
C ARG A 254 -11.63 -18.19 7.02
N ASP A 255 -10.66 -18.94 6.50
CA ASP A 255 -10.90 -20.24 5.90
C ASP A 255 -11.47 -21.25 6.91
N ILE A 256 -10.95 -21.25 8.13
CA ILE A 256 -11.47 -22.06 9.23
C ILE A 256 -12.93 -21.68 9.53
N ARG A 257 -13.24 -20.40 9.71
CA ARG A 257 -14.60 -19.93 9.99
C ARG A 257 -15.58 -20.23 8.85
N LEU A 258 -15.14 -20.06 7.61
CA LEU A 258 -15.95 -20.41 6.44
C LEU A 258 -16.26 -21.89 6.43
N LYS A 259 -15.28 -22.75 6.70
CA LYS A 259 -15.46 -24.19 6.80
C LYS A 259 -16.42 -24.59 7.93
N GLU A 260 -16.27 -23.96 9.10
CA GLU A 260 -17.18 -24.17 10.24
C GLU A 260 -18.62 -23.76 9.88
N TYR A 261 -18.80 -22.60 9.24
CA TYR A 261 -20.11 -22.14 8.77
C TYR A 261 -20.72 -23.12 7.77
N LEU A 262 -19.97 -23.56 6.76
CA LEU A 262 -20.46 -24.51 5.75
C LEU A 262 -20.84 -25.85 6.39
N ASN A 263 -20.04 -26.37 7.30
CA ASN A 263 -20.33 -27.58 8.04
C ASN A 263 -21.60 -27.44 8.86
N GLN A 264 -21.77 -26.31 9.56
CA GLN A 264 -22.99 -26.05 10.34
C GLN A 264 -24.22 -25.94 9.44
N GLN A 265 -24.11 -25.28 8.29
CA GLN A 265 -25.21 -25.18 7.32
C GLN A 265 -25.61 -26.55 6.76
N GLN A 266 -24.64 -27.43 6.50
CA GLN A 266 -24.92 -28.79 6.08
C GLN A 266 -25.62 -29.58 7.18
N GLU A 267 -25.19 -29.46 8.43
CA GLU A 267 -25.82 -30.11 9.57
C GLU A 267 -27.26 -29.60 9.79
N ILE A 268 -27.49 -28.28 9.72
CA ILE A 268 -28.83 -27.69 9.81
C ILE A 268 -29.74 -28.26 8.73
N LYS A 269 -29.33 -28.27 7.45
CA LYS A 269 -30.11 -28.84 6.34
C LYS A 269 -30.37 -30.32 6.54
N HIS A 270 -29.40 -31.08 7.03
CA HIS A 270 -29.57 -32.50 7.32
C HIS A 270 -30.62 -32.72 8.43
N GLN A 271 -30.55 -31.95 9.54
CA GLN A 271 -31.51 -32.05 10.62
C GLN A 271 -32.92 -31.64 10.19
N GLU A 272 -33.07 -30.58 9.38
CA GLU A 272 -34.35 -30.16 8.80
C GLU A 272 -34.97 -31.28 7.94
N ALA A 273 -34.18 -31.91 7.06
CA ALA A 273 -34.63 -33.03 6.25
C ALA A 273 -35.07 -34.23 7.10
N VAL A 274 -34.35 -34.52 8.20
CA VAL A 274 -34.74 -35.58 9.15
C VAL A 274 -36.03 -35.22 9.90
N ILE A 275 -36.20 -33.97 10.31
CA ILE A 275 -37.43 -33.49 10.95
C ILE A 275 -38.63 -33.62 10.01
N GLU A 276 -38.49 -33.18 8.77
CA GLU A 276 -39.53 -33.29 7.75
C GLU A 276 -39.94 -34.76 7.52
N LYS A 277 -38.95 -35.66 7.39
CA LYS A 277 -39.16 -37.09 7.26
C LYS A 277 -39.84 -37.72 8.48
N LEU A 278 -39.49 -37.31 9.70
CA LEU A 278 -40.14 -37.77 10.93
C LEU A 278 -41.59 -37.25 11.02
N ARG A 279 -41.88 -36.04 10.56
CA ARG A 279 -43.25 -35.50 10.48
C ARG A 279 -44.12 -36.24 9.43
N SER A 280 -43.52 -36.64 8.28
CA SER A 280 -44.24 -37.34 7.23
C SER A 280 -44.75 -38.72 7.69
N PHE A 281 -44.12 -39.36 8.68
CA PHE A 281 -44.59 -40.65 9.20
C PHE A 281 -45.86 -40.54 10.05
N ASN A 282 -46.33 -39.37 10.42
CA ASN A 282 -47.58 -39.02 11.13
C ASN A 282 -47.89 -39.93 12.34
N ARG A 283 -46.86 -40.42 13.09
CA ARG A 283 -46.97 -41.21 14.29
C ARG A 283 -46.60 -40.37 15.48
N GLU A 284 -47.36 -40.44 16.59
CA GLU A 284 -47.16 -39.64 17.81
C GLU A 284 -45.70 -39.69 18.32
N LYS A 285 -45.06 -40.87 18.34
CA LYS A 285 -43.65 -40.99 18.74
C LYS A 285 -42.68 -40.29 17.76
N SER A 286 -42.99 -40.26 16.46
CA SER A 286 -42.17 -39.62 15.44
C SER A 286 -42.30 -38.11 15.51
N ILE A 287 -43.50 -37.60 15.81
CA ILE A 287 -43.76 -36.17 16.02
C ILE A 287 -43.00 -35.65 17.25
N LYS A 288 -43.05 -36.35 18.38
CA LYS A 288 -42.28 -35.99 19.59
C LYS A 288 -40.77 -35.96 19.37
N ARG A 289 -40.24 -36.88 18.50
CA ARG A 289 -38.83 -36.87 18.10
C ARG A 289 -38.49 -35.70 17.20
N ALA A 290 -39.38 -35.32 16.28
CA ALA A 290 -39.22 -34.14 15.42
C ALA A 290 -39.19 -32.87 16.25
N GLU A 291 -40.13 -32.69 17.18
CA GLU A 291 -40.16 -31.55 18.12
C GLU A 291 -38.90 -31.43 19.00
N SER A 292 -38.37 -32.58 19.47
CA SER A 292 -37.13 -32.59 20.24
C SER A 292 -35.93 -32.13 19.43
N ARG A 293 -35.83 -32.53 18.14
CA ARG A 293 -34.76 -32.08 17.24
C ARG A 293 -34.92 -30.62 16.85
N GLU A 294 -36.13 -30.15 16.64
CA GLU A 294 -36.44 -28.75 16.39
C GLU A 294 -35.99 -27.85 17.52
N LYS A 295 -36.29 -28.21 18.80
CA LYS A 295 -35.79 -27.52 19.97
C LYS A 295 -34.27 -27.58 20.11
N MET A 296 -33.63 -28.59 19.56
CA MET A 296 -32.16 -28.68 19.51
C MET A 296 -31.58 -27.72 18.49
N LEU A 297 -32.21 -27.60 17.28
CA LEU A 297 -31.84 -26.61 16.27
C LEU A 297 -32.05 -25.17 16.74
N GLU A 298 -33.19 -24.89 17.44
CA GLU A 298 -33.47 -23.55 17.99
C GLU A 298 -32.44 -23.11 19.06
N LYS A 299 -31.84 -24.08 19.78
CA LYS A 299 -30.79 -23.81 20.78
C LYS A 299 -29.38 -23.76 20.18
N MET A 300 -29.20 -24.16 18.93
CA MET A 300 -27.90 -24.11 18.26
C MET A 300 -27.52 -22.66 18.00
N GLN A 301 -26.39 -22.23 18.52
CA GLN A 301 -25.84 -20.92 18.19
C GLN A 301 -25.48 -20.92 16.69
N THR A 302 -26.22 -20.19 15.89
CA THR A 302 -25.92 -20.03 14.47
C THR A 302 -24.67 -19.21 14.30
N ILE A 303 -23.69 -19.76 13.59
CA ILE A 303 -22.51 -19.04 13.17
C ILE A 303 -22.96 -18.10 12.05
N GLU A 304 -22.76 -16.79 12.25
CA GLU A 304 -23.02 -15.83 11.19
C GLU A 304 -22.08 -16.10 10.02
N LYS A 305 -22.61 -15.99 8.79
CA LYS A 305 -21.79 -16.11 7.60
C LYS A 305 -20.64 -15.09 7.71
N PRO A 306 -19.36 -15.53 7.62
CA PRO A 306 -18.27 -14.58 7.56
C PRO A 306 -18.57 -13.55 6.48
N ILE A 307 -18.45 -12.27 6.81
CA ILE A 307 -18.66 -11.21 5.81
C ILE A 307 -17.63 -11.45 4.73
N GLU A 308 -18.08 -12.00 3.62
CA GLU A 308 -17.32 -12.01 2.40
C GLU A 308 -17.21 -10.53 1.99
N VAL A 309 -16.06 -9.90 2.22
CA VAL A 309 -15.67 -8.84 1.29
C VAL A 309 -15.57 -9.59 -0.02
N ASN A 310 -16.53 -9.36 -0.89
CA ASN A 310 -16.62 -10.05 -2.18
C ASN A 310 -15.41 -9.64 -3.03
N THR A 311 -14.26 -10.25 -2.73
CA THR A 311 -13.05 -10.16 -3.56
C THR A 311 -13.25 -10.90 -4.88
N ASP A 312 -14.30 -11.73 -4.98
CA ASP A 312 -14.70 -12.46 -6.20
C ASP A 312 -15.53 -11.62 -7.19
N ILE A 313 -15.77 -10.34 -6.93
CA ILE A 313 -16.29 -9.47 -7.96
C ILE A 313 -15.14 -9.18 -8.93
N HIS A 314 -14.97 -10.06 -9.91
CA HIS A 314 -14.10 -9.81 -11.05
C HIS A 314 -14.68 -8.64 -11.86
N LEU A 315 -14.18 -7.46 -11.60
CA LEU A 315 -14.39 -6.31 -12.46
C LEU A 315 -13.60 -6.57 -13.75
N LYS A 316 -14.29 -6.96 -14.80
CA LYS A 316 -13.66 -7.06 -16.11
C LYS A 316 -13.51 -5.69 -16.72
N LEU A 317 -12.29 -5.19 -16.73
CA LEU A 317 -11.85 -4.07 -17.55
C LEU A 317 -11.61 -4.61 -18.97
N GLU A 318 -12.52 -4.35 -19.87
CA GLU A 318 -12.34 -4.74 -21.27
C GLU A 318 -12.29 -3.50 -22.15
N PRO A 319 -11.20 -3.29 -22.91
CA PRO A 319 -11.13 -2.17 -23.85
C PRO A 319 -12.14 -2.37 -25.00
N SER A 320 -12.89 -1.32 -25.37
CA SER A 320 -13.89 -1.40 -26.44
C SER A 320 -13.29 -1.69 -27.83
N CYS A 321 -12.03 -1.35 -28.01
CA CYS A 321 -11.30 -1.58 -29.27
C CYS A 321 -9.82 -1.84 -29.01
N VAL A 322 -9.22 -2.59 -29.89
CA VAL A 322 -7.77 -2.88 -29.82
C VAL A 322 -7.02 -1.69 -30.44
N SER A 323 -6.07 -1.10 -29.70
CA SER A 323 -5.17 -0.05 -30.21
C SER A 323 -4.15 -0.62 -31.20
N GLY A 324 -3.49 0.27 -31.95
CA GLY A 324 -2.27 -0.07 -32.67
C GLY A 324 -1.18 -0.64 -31.75
N ASN A 325 -0.09 -1.16 -32.30
CA ASN A 325 1.02 -1.69 -31.50
C ASN A 325 1.77 -0.60 -30.75
N ASP A 326 1.99 0.55 -31.40
CA ASP A 326 2.59 1.73 -30.80
C ASP A 326 1.44 2.58 -30.26
N VAL A 327 1.37 2.74 -28.92
CA VAL A 327 0.29 3.44 -28.24
C VAL A 327 0.65 4.90 -27.98
N LEU A 328 1.88 5.15 -27.56
CA LEU A 328 2.41 6.49 -27.30
C LEU A 328 3.85 6.57 -27.75
N THR A 329 4.18 7.61 -28.52
CA THR A 329 5.56 7.97 -28.89
C THR A 329 5.81 9.41 -28.48
N ILE A 330 6.86 9.65 -27.71
CA ILE A 330 7.31 10.97 -27.25
C ILE A 330 8.68 11.22 -27.87
N GLU A 331 8.87 12.40 -28.48
CA GLU A 331 10.11 12.81 -29.13
C GLU A 331 10.54 14.18 -28.61
N HIS A 332 11.75 14.24 -28.04
CA HIS A 332 12.42 15.47 -27.57
C HIS A 332 11.56 16.34 -26.63
N LEU A 333 10.69 15.74 -25.81
CA LEU A 333 9.77 16.45 -24.96
C LEU A 333 10.50 17.12 -23.80
N SER A 334 10.27 18.42 -23.61
CA SER A 334 10.85 19.19 -22.50
C SER A 334 9.80 20.07 -21.84
N LYS A 335 9.93 20.26 -20.53
CA LYS A 335 9.07 21.13 -19.74
C LYS A 335 9.82 21.76 -18.59
N SER A 336 9.65 23.07 -18.43
CA SER A 336 10.15 23.87 -17.31
C SER A 336 9.06 24.81 -16.79
N PHE A 337 9.20 25.23 -15.55
CA PHE A 337 8.47 26.36 -14.97
C PHE A 337 9.47 27.43 -14.52
N PRO A 338 9.05 28.69 -14.31
CA PRO A 338 9.95 29.73 -13.87
C PRO A 338 10.75 29.33 -12.62
N GLY A 339 12.07 29.14 -12.80
CA GLY A 339 12.99 28.74 -11.74
C GLY A 339 13.12 27.24 -11.49
N GLN A 340 12.43 26.38 -12.22
CA GLN A 340 12.50 24.93 -12.06
C GLN A 340 12.39 24.20 -13.41
N GLU A 341 13.46 23.50 -13.79
CA GLU A 341 13.48 22.57 -14.89
C GLU A 341 12.93 21.21 -14.41
N LEU A 342 11.94 20.67 -15.12
CA LEU A 342 11.32 19.40 -14.73
C LEU A 342 11.96 18.23 -15.48
N PHE A 343 11.92 18.26 -16.82
CA PHE A 343 12.56 17.25 -17.65
C PHE A 343 12.92 17.83 -19.02
N THR A 344 13.97 17.26 -19.62
CA THR A 344 14.56 17.75 -20.88
C THR A 344 14.83 16.59 -21.79
N ASP A 345 14.53 16.78 -23.08
CA ASP A 345 14.84 15.85 -24.16
C ASP A 345 14.33 14.42 -23.92
N VAL A 346 13.11 14.31 -23.41
CA VAL A 346 12.50 13.01 -23.13
C VAL A 346 12.10 12.32 -24.42
N ASN A 347 12.63 11.11 -24.62
CA ASN A 347 12.29 10.21 -25.71
C ASN A 347 11.76 8.90 -25.13
N LEU A 348 10.50 8.56 -25.44
CA LEU A 348 9.81 7.42 -24.86
C LEU A 348 8.84 6.79 -25.85
N GLU A 349 8.81 5.48 -25.90
CA GLU A 349 7.84 4.68 -26.66
C GLU A 349 7.11 3.72 -25.72
N ILE A 350 5.78 3.69 -25.77
CA ILE A 350 4.94 2.75 -25.03
C ILE A 350 4.15 1.90 -26.02
N LYS A 351 4.24 0.59 -25.86
CA LYS A 351 3.58 -0.40 -26.71
C LYS A 351 2.31 -0.94 -26.07
N ARG A 352 1.45 -1.48 -26.89
CA ARG A 352 0.20 -2.11 -26.45
C ARG A 352 0.45 -3.20 -25.43
N GLY A 353 -0.34 -3.19 -24.35
CA GLY A 353 -0.29 -4.16 -23.26
C GLY A 353 0.88 -3.93 -22.30
N GLU A 354 1.64 -2.84 -22.42
CA GLU A 354 2.63 -2.47 -21.40
C GLU A 354 1.93 -1.79 -20.21
N HIS A 355 2.31 -2.18 -19.00
CA HIS A 355 1.97 -1.51 -17.76
C HIS A 355 3.21 -0.76 -17.27
N VAL A 356 3.20 0.55 -17.43
CA VAL A 356 4.36 1.41 -17.20
C VAL A 356 4.15 2.25 -15.96
N ALA A 357 4.98 2.02 -14.92
CA ALA A 357 5.01 2.84 -13.73
C ALA A 357 6.02 3.99 -13.88
N VAL A 358 5.63 5.20 -13.56
CA VAL A 358 6.51 6.38 -13.48
C VAL A 358 6.80 6.67 -12.04
N ILE A 359 8.07 6.64 -11.66
CA ILE A 359 8.56 6.93 -10.31
C ILE A 359 9.56 8.10 -10.34
N GLY A 360 9.99 8.55 -9.18
CA GLY A 360 10.93 9.66 -8.99
C GLY A 360 10.55 10.52 -7.80
N ASP A 361 11.41 11.45 -7.43
CA ASP A 361 11.22 12.34 -6.30
C ASP A 361 10.01 13.27 -6.48
N ASN A 362 9.52 13.83 -5.37
CA ASN A 362 8.42 14.78 -5.43
C ASN A 362 8.84 16.08 -6.11
N GLY A 363 7.97 16.61 -6.96
CA GLY A 363 8.23 17.86 -7.70
C GLY A 363 9.09 17.73 -8.93
N THR A 364 9.51 16.52 -9.34
CA THR A 364 10.31 16.29 -10.55
C THR A 364 9.51 16.40 -11.85
N GLY A 365 8.18 16.44 -11.81
CA GLY A 365 7.35 16.65 -12.99
C GLY A 365 6.56 15.42 -13.46
N LYS A 366 6.45 14.36 -12.66
CA LYS A 366 5.68 13.13 -12.99
C LYS A 366 4.24 13.45 -13.40
N THR A 367 3.47 14.10 -12.50
CA THR A 367 2.10 14.55 -12.77
C THR A 367 2.03 15.52 -13.95
N THR A 368 3.05 16.38 -14.14
CA THR A 368 3.10 17.32 -15.27
C THR A 368 3.21 16.56 -16.60
N LEU A 369 3.98 15.47 -16.67
CA LEU A 369 4.03 14.61 -17.85
C LEU A 369 2.62 14.06 -18.17
N LEU A 370 1.92 13.52 -17.17
CA LEU A 370 0.57 13.00 -17.37
C LEU A 370 -0.41 14.09 -17.82
N LYS A 371 -0.32 15.30 -17.25
CA LYS A 371 -1.12 16.47 -17.66
C LYS A 371 -0.82 16.93 -19.09
N ILE A 372 0.43 16.82 -19.56
CA ILE A 372 0.80 17.11 -20.95
C ILE A 372 0.14 16.10 -21.89
N LEU A 373 0.23 14.80 -21.59
CA LEU A 373 -0.37 13.74 -22.41
C LEU A 373 -1.91 13.87 -22.50
N ASN A 374 -2.54 14.39 -21.43
CA ASN A 374 -3.97 14.68 -21.41
C ASN A 374 -4.35 16.08 -21.94
N ARG A 375 -3.39 16.83 -22.53
CA ARG A 375 -3.60 18.18 -23.10
C ARG A 375 -4.08 19.22 -22.09
N VAL A 376 -3.86 19.02 -20.81
CA VAL A 376 -4.16 20.00 -19.74
C VAL A 376 -3.08 21.07 -19.67
N VAL A 377 -1.81 20.68 -19.90
CA VAL A 377 -0.64 21.56 -19.91
C VAL A 377 0.10 21.40 -21.24
N SER A 378 0.61 22.49 -21.80
CA SER A 378 1.44 22.44 -23.02
C SER A 378 2.90 22.14 -22.68
N ALA A 379 3.56 21.35 -23.50
CA ALA A 379 5.02 21.20 -23.48
C ALA A 379 5.71 22.50 -23.95
N ASP A 380 6.96 22.69 -23.55
CA ASP A 380 7.77 23.84 -24.01
C ASP A 380 8.46 23.51 -25.34
N SER A 381 8.90 22.27 -25.54
CA SER A 381 9.44 21.76 -26.80
C SER A 381 9.18 20.26 -26.95
N GLY A 382 9.39 19.74 -28.15
CA GLY A 382 9.12 18.35 -28.52
C GLY A 382 7.66 18.07 -28.83
N THR A 383 7.38 16.83 -29.20
CA THR A 383 6.05 16.38 -29.59
C THR A 383 5.74 15.01 -29.01
N TYR A 384 4.45 14.70 -28.88
CA TYR A 384 4.02 13.35 -28.64
C TYR A 384 2.93 12.95 -29.63
N THR A 385 2.90 11.70 -30.00
CA THR A 385 1.91 11.13 -30.91
C THR A 385 1.23 9.93 -30.27
N LEU A 386 -0.10 9.88 -30.42
CA LEU A 386 -0.90 8.72 -30.01
C LEU A 386 -1.06 7.80 -31.21
N GLY A 387 -0.98 6.51 -30.97
CA GLY A 387 -1.17 5.50 -31.99
C GLY A 387 -2.60 5.44 -32.54
N SER A 388 -2.81 4.61 -33.55
CA SER A 388 -4.14 4.43 -34.13
C SER A 388 -5.12 3.79 -33.14
N ASN A 389 -6.36 4.27 -33.14
CA ASN A 389 -7.46 3.79 -32.28
C ASN A 389 -7.17 3.88 -30.77
N VAL A 390 -6.28 4.76 -30.33
CA VAL A 390 -6.01 4.97 -28.90
C VAL A 390 -7.13 5.82 -28.29
N LYS A 391 -7.80 5.27 -27.27
CA LYS A 391 -8.77 5.97 -26.43
C LYS A 391 -8.20 6.10 -25.02
N ILE A 392 -7.97 7.32 -24.54
CA ILE A 392 -7.40 7.60 -23.22
C ILE A 392 -8.52 7.61 -22.16
N GLY A 393 -8.29 6.89 -21.05
CA GLY A 393 -9.00 7.06 -19.79
C GLY A 393 -8.06 7.70 -18.76
N TYR A 394 -8.42 8.86 -18.23
CA TYR A 394 -7.58 9.60 -17.30
C TYR A 394 -8.18 9.61 -15.89
N TYR A 395 -7.37 9.23 -14.91
CA TYR A 395 -7.66 9.36 -13.49
C TYR A 395 -6.80 10.46 -12.88
N ASP A 396 -7.45 11.52 -12.40
CA ASP A 396 -6.81 12.67 -11.78
C ASP A 396 -6.87 12.58 -10.24
N GLN A 397 -5.78 12.88 -9.58
CA GLN A 397 -5.68 12.87 -8.12
C GLN A 397 -6.69 13.81 -7.43
N GLU A 398 -7.05 14.93 -8.07
CA GLU A 398 -7.95 15.93 -7.50
C GLU A 398 -9.44 15.66 -7.77
N HIS A 399 -9.77 14.56 -8.46
CA HIS A 399 -11.14 14.12 -8.76
C HIS A 399 -12.03 15.18 -9.41
N HIS A 400 -11.46 16.08 -10.22
CA HIS A 400 -12.20 17.15 -10.91
C HIS A 400 -13.30 16.66 -11.85
N VAL A 401 -13.36 15.36 -12.13
CA VAL A 401 -14.31 14.74 -13.05
C VAL A 401 -15.66 14.44 -12.40
N LEU A 402 -15.79 14.57 -11.06
CA LEU A 402 -17.01 14.25 -10.32
C LEU A 402 -17.91 15.47 -10.10
N HIS A 403 -19.23 15.30 -10.30
CA HIS A 403 -20.23 16.30 -10.03
C HIS A 403 -20.69 16.23 -8.57
N MET A 404 -20.25 17.17 -7.74
CA MET A 404 -20.46 17.17 -6.29
C MET A 404 -21.92 17.16 -5.84
N GLU A 405 -22.83 17.64 -6.69
CA GLU A 405 -24.26 17.76 -6.41
C GLU A 405 -25.06 16.47 -6.66
N LYS A 406 -24.48 15.53 -7.44
CA LYS A 406 -25.13 14.27 -7.79
C LYS A 406 -24.97 13.22 -6.70
N THR A 407 -25.82 12.21 -6.74
CA THR A 407 -25.60 10.97 -5.98
C THR A 407 -24.55 10.10 -6.70
N ILE A 408 -23.97 9.14 -5.97
CA ILE A 408 -23.03 8.18 -6.58
C ILE A 408 -23.69 7.44 -7.73
N PHE A 409 -24.95 7.03 -7.53
CA PHE A 409 -25.72 6.31 -8.54
C PHE A 409 -26.00 7.17 -9.79
N ASP A 410 -26.45 8.40 -9.62
CA ASP A 410 -26.75 9.31 -10.71
C ASP A 410 -25.49 9.69 -11.50
N GLU A 411 -24.35 9.85 -10.84
CA GLU A 411 -23.06 10.13 -11.48
C GLU A 411 -22.67 9.04 -12.48
N ILE A 412 -22.86 7.78 -12.12
CA ILE A 412 -22.54 6.64 -13.01
C ILE A 412 -23.63 6.48 -14.08
N SER A 413 -24.92 6.59 -13.69
CA SER A 413 -26.06 6.39 -14.59
C SER A 413 -26.11 7.42 -15.72
N ASP A 414 -25.77 8.68 -15.43
CA ASP A 414 -25.80 9.75 -16.43
C ASP A 414 -24.67 9.63 -17.45
N ASP A 415 -23.49 9.16 -17.01
CA ASP A 415 -22.34 8.98 -17.90
C ASP A 415 -22.43 7.68 -18.71
N TYR A 416 -23.09 6.65 -18.18
CA TYR A 416 -23.23 5.33 -18.80
C TYR A 416 -24.71 4.90 -18.92
N PRO A 417 -25.53 5.59 -19.73
CA PRO A 417 -26.98 5.36 -19.82
C PRO A 417 -27.35 3.99 -20.42
N THR A 418 -26.38 3.27 -20.97
CA THR A 418 -26.58 1.92 -21.51
C THR A 418 -26.58 0.83 -20.44
N LEU A 419 -26.05 1.13 -19.24
CA LEU A 419 -25.99 0.18 -18.14
C LEU A 419 -27.33 0.04 -17.43
N THR A 420 -27.64 -1.17 -17.03
CA THR A 420 -28.82 -1.43 -16.19
C THR A 420 -28.55 -1.04 -14.74
N ASN A 421 -29.59 -0.73 -13.98
CA ASN A 421 -29.49 -0.42 -12.55
C ASN A 421 -28.76 -1.54 -11.75
N THR A 422 -28.88 -2.79 -12.18
CA THR A 422 -28.22 -3.93 -11.55
C THR A 422 -26.72 -3.90 -11.81
N GLU A 423 -26.30 -3.62 -13.05
CA GLU A 423 -24.89 -3.50 -13.41
C GLU A 423 -24.21 -2.35 -12.68
N ILE A 424 -24.86 -1.18 -12.63
CA ILE A 424 -24.34 -0.01 -11.87
C ILE A 424 -24.15 -0.39 -10.40
N ARG A 425 -25.15 -1.02 -9.76
CA ARG A 425 -25.04 -1.45 -8.37
C ARG A 425 -23.96 -2.52 -8.14
N ASN A 426 -23.78 -3.43 -9.08
CA ASN A 426 -22.72 -4.46 -9.01
C ASN A 426 -21.33 -3.81 -9.07
N VAL A 427 -21.13 -2.85 -9.99
CA VAL A 427 -19.88 -2.10 -10.07
C VAL A 427 -19.63 -1.31 -8.80
N LEU A 428 -20.62 -0.58 -8.29
CA LEU A 428 -20.51 0.18 -7.05
C LEU A 428 -20.26 -0.72 -5.84
N ALA A 429 -20.89 -1.89 -5.79
CA ALA A 429 -20.66 -2.88 -4.73
C ALA A 429 -19.22 -3.42 -4.74
N ALA A 430 -18.61 -3.57 -5.93
CA ALA A 430 -17.20 -3.92 -6.06
C ALA A 430 -16.26 -2.89 -5.42
N PHE A 431 -16.65 -1.63 -5.46
CA PHE A 431 -15.95 -0.53 -4.78
C PHE A 431 -16.48 -0.25 -3.37
N LEU A 432 -17.13 -1.25 -2.75
CA LEU A 432 -17.62 -1.21 -1.37
C LEU A 432 -18.77 -0.20 -1.11
N PHE A 433 -19.52 0.21 -2.14
CA PHE A 433 -20.76 0.96 -1.99
C PHE A 433 -21.95 0.00 -2.07
N THR A 434 -22.57 -0.31 -0.95
CA THR A 434 -23.65 -1.30 -0.86
C THR A 434 -24.93 -0.67 -0.29
N GLY A 435 -26.09 -1.28 -0.58
CA GLY A 435 -27.37 -0.85 -0.05
C GLY A 435 -27.71 0.59 -0.39
N ASP A 436 -27.95 1.42 0.63
CA ASP A 436 -28.32 2.83 0.49
C ASP A 436 -27.14 3.77 0.29
N ASP A 437 -25.90 3.29 0.46
CA ASP A 437 -24.69 4.09 0.25
C ASP A 437 -24.59 4.65 -1.17
N VAL A 438 -25.14 3.94 -2.15
CA VAL A 438 -25.14 4.36 -3.56
C VAL A 438 -25.92 5.66 -3.82
N PHE A 439 -26.80 6.04 -2.90
CA PHE A 439 -27.60 7.27 -2.99
C PHE A 439 -27.03 8.44 -2.20
N LYS A 440 -25.85 8.26 -1.56
CA LYS A 440 -25.14 9.38 -0.91
C LYS A 440 -24.69 10.39 -1.95
N GLN A 441 -24.77 11.67 -1.58
CA GLN A 441 -24.24 12.75 -2.41
C GLN A 441 -22.72 12.72 -2.42
N ILE A 442 -22.12 12.97 -3.58
CA ILE A 442 -20.66 12.99 -3.76
C ILE A 442 -20.00 14.05 -2.87
N SER A 443 -20.67 15.18 -2.63
CA SER A 443 -20.19 16.24 -1.72
C SER A 443 -20.01 15.75 -0.28
N SER A 444 -20.79 14.78 0.18
CA SER A 444 -20.73 14.24 1.54
C SER A 444 -19.67 13.15 1.72
N LEU A 445 -19.05 12.69 0.63
CA LEU A 445 -18.07 11.62 0.65
C LEU A 445 -16.69 12.10 1.14
N SER A 446 -15.97 11.23 1.83
CA SER A 446 -14.55 11.39 2.12
C SER A 446 -13.70 11.37 0.84
N GLY A 447 -12.45 11.85 0.92
CA GLY A 447 -11.52 11.81 -0.22
C GLY A 447 -11.33 10.40 -0.79
N GLY A 448 -11.18 9.39 0.08
CA GLY A 448 -11.04 8.00 -0.33
C GLY A 448 -12.31 7.42 -0.98
N GLU A 449 -13.50 7.81 -0.51
CA GLU A 449 -14.77 7.40 -1.14
C GLU A 449 -14.93 8.03 -2.52
N ARG A 450 -14.58 9.32 -2.68
CA ARG A 450 -14.57 9.98 -4.00
C ARG A 450 -13.59 9.30 -4.95
N GLY A 451 -12.40 8.93 -4.47
CA GLY A 451 -11.42 8.16 -5.25
C GLY A 451 -12.00 6.85 -5.77
N ARG A 452 -12.72 6.09 -4.91
CA ARG A 452 -13.39 4.85 -5.32
C ARG A 452 -14.49 5.08 -6.37
N VAL A 453 -15.28 6.16 -6.26
CA VAL A 453 -16.28 6.51 -7.29
C VAL A 453 -15.60 6.86 -8.61
N SER A 454 -14.53 7.66 -8.58
CA SER A 454 -13.75 8.00 -9.79
C SER A 454 -13.13 6.76 -10.43
N LEU A 455 -12.63 5.81 -9.64
CA LEU A 455 -12.13 4.54 -10.15
C LEU A 455 -13.25 3.69 -10.76
N ALA A 456 -14.41 3.59 -10.10
CA ALA A 456 -15.57 2.89 -10.65
C ALA A 456 -15.99 3.47 -12.01
N LYS A 457 -15.97 4.80 -12.14
CA LYS A 457 -16.24 5.50 -13.40
C LYS A 457 -15.19 5.21 -14.47
N LEU A 458 -13.92 5.22 -14.10
CA LEU A 458 -12.83 4.86 -15.01
C LEU A 458 -12.93 3.41 -15.49
N MET A 459 -13.31 2.49 -14.62
CA MET A 459 -13.46 1.06 -14.94
C MET A 459 -14.57 0.81 -15.96
N LEU A 460 -15.59 1.68 -15.98
CA LEU A 460 -16.67 1.65 -16.96
C LEU A 460 -16.30 2.36 -18.27
N SER A 461 -15.20 3.13 -18.27
CA SER A 461 -14.72 3.76 -19.49
C SER A 461 -14.18 2.68 -20.41
N GLU A 462 -14.64 2.66 -21.64
CA GLU A 462 -14.17 1.72 -22.66
C GLU A 462 -12.76 2.06 -23.19
N ALA A 463 -11.93 2.72 -22.40
CA ALA A 463 -10.59 3.16 -22.77
C ALA A 463 -9.67 1.96 -22.99
N ASN A 464 -8.71 2.07 -23.91
CA ASN A 464 -7.67 1.08 -24.16
C ASN A 464 -6.26 1.56 -23.76
N PHE A 465 -6.16 2.82 -23.32
CA PHE A 465 -4.96 3.40 -22.71
C PHE A 465 -5.34 4.17 -21.44
N LEU A 466 -4.99 3.62 -20.27
CA LEU A 466 -5.26 4.22 -18.98
C LEU A 466 -4.07 5.07 -18.54
N ILE A 467 -4.34 6.29 -18.11
CA ILE A 467 -3.37 7.20 -17.50
C ILE A 467 -3.84 7.48 -16.06
N LEU A 468 -3.06 7.06 -15.05
CA LEU A 468 -3.46 7.13 -13.64
C LEU A 468 -2.45 7.96 -12.85
N ASP A 469 -2.93 9.00 -12.16
CA ASP A 469 -2.10 9.84 -11.29
C ASP A 469 -2.38 9.51 -9.82
N GLU A 470 -1.44 8.82 -9.17
CA GLU A 470 -1.50 8.35 -7.78
C GLU A 470 -2.82 7.63 -7.42
N PRO A 471 -3.21 6.56 -8.16
CA PRO A 471 -4.52 5.93 -8.00
C PRO A 471 -4.70 5.20 -6.67
N THR A 472 -3.63 4.94 -5.95
CA THR A 472 -3.62 4.25 -4.64
C THR A 472 -3.77 5.19 -3.46
N ASN A 473 -3.67 6.51 -3.66
CA ASN A 473 -3.77 7.49 -2.59
C ASN A 473 -5.17 7.47 -1.95
N HIS A 474 -5.21 7.52 -0.63
CA HIS A 474 -6.43 7.49 0.19
C HIS A 474 -7.27 6.21 0.07
N LEU A 475 -6.82 5.20 -0.68
CA LEU A 475 -7.47 3.89 -0.72
C LEU A 475 -7.03 3.03 0.47
N ASP A 476 -7.98 2.33 1.07
CA ASP A 476 -7.65 1.28 2.03
C ASP A 476 -7.09 0.03 1.31
N ILE A 477 -6.54 -0.88 2.09
CA ILE A 477 -5.86 -2.07 1.56
C ILE A 477 -6.80 -2.91 0.68
N ALA A 478 -8.07 -3.06 1.07
CA ALA A 478 -9.05 -3.82 0.29
C ALA A 478 -9.34 -3.17 -1.07
N SER A 479 -9.51 -1.84 -1.09
CA SER A 479 -9.71 -1.09 -2.34
C SER A 479 -8.49 -1.13 -3.25
N LYS A 480 -7.27 -1.13 -2.69
CA LYS A 480 -6.03 -1.31 -3.44
C LYS A 480 -5.96 -2.69 -4.10
N GLU A 481 -6.33 -3.75 -3.38
CA GLU A 481 -6.37 -5.12 -3.92
C GLU A 481 -7.35 -5.26 -5.08
N ILE A 482 -8.52 -4.63 -4.99
CA ILE A 482 -9.50 -4.60 -6.08
C ILE A 482 -8.90 -3.94 -7.32
N LEU A 483 -8.23 -2.78 -7.15
CA LEU A 483 -7.58 -2.07 -8.25
C LEU A 483 -6.42 -2.88 -8.86
N GLU A 484 -5.59 -3.50 -8.02
CA GLU A 484 -4.48 -4.37 -8.43
C GLU A 484 -4.98 -5.52 -9.32
N ASN A 485 -6.00 -6.24 -8.85
CA ASN A 485 -6.59 -7.35 -9.60
C ASN A 485 -7.20 -6.87 -10.92
N ALA A 486 -7.94 -5.77 -10.89
CA ALA A 486 -8.55 -5.22 -12.09
C ALA A 486 -7.51 -4.78 -13.15
N LEU A 487 -6.40 -4.18 -12.74
CA LEU A 487 -5.32 -3.81 -13.65
C LEU A 487 -4.55 -5.03 -14.15
N ASN A 488 -4.34 -6.05 -13.34
CA ASN A 488 -3.67 -7.28 -13.77
C ASN A 488 -4.50 -8.06 -14.81
N ASP A 489 -5.82 -8.02 -14.71
CA ASP A 489 -6.73 -8.62 -15.69
C ASP A 489 -6.92 -7.75 -16.95
N TYR A 490 -6.54 -6.47 -16.88
CA TYR A 490 -6.70 -5.52 -17.98
C TYR A 490 -5.74 -5.81 -19.14
N THR A 491 -6.29 -5.98 -20.33
CA THR A 491 -5.52 -6.31 -21.55
C THR A 491 -5.04 -5.09 -22.32
N GLY A 492 -5.44 -3.88 -21.92
CA GLY A 492 -5.00 -2.61 -22.52
C GLY A 492 -3.64 -2.17 -22.02
N THR A 493 -3.31 -0.91 -22.30
CA THR A 493 -2.05 -0.27 -21.89
C THR A 493 -2.28 0.64 -20.70
N VAL A 494 -1.36 0.65 -19.77
CA VAL A 494 -1.47 1.48 -18.55
C VAL A 494 -0.18 2.29 -18.36
N LEU A 495 -0.33 3.59 -18.13
CA LEU A 495 0.73 4.48 -17.69
C LEU A 495 0.29 5.12 -16.37
N TYR A 496 1.07 4.95 -15.30
CA TYR A 496 0.67 5.48 -14.01
C TYR A 496 1.84 6.02 -13.20
N VAL A 497 1.53 7.00 -12.36
CA VAL A 497 2.41 7.49 -11.29
C VAL A 497 1.94 6.86 -9.99
N SER A 498 2.84 6.27 -9.21
CA SER A 498 2.52 5.81 -7.86
C SER A 498 3.77 5.80 -6.98
N HIS A 499 3.56 6.00 -5.68
CA HIS A 499 4.56 5.80 -4.63
C HIS A 499 4.31 4.52 -3.82
N ASP A 500 3.27 3.75 -4.18
CA ASP A 500 2.96 2.47 -3.55
C ASP A 500 3.81 1.35 -4.15
N ARG A 501 4.86 0.94 -3.43
CA ARG A 501 5.82 -0.06 -3.88
C ARG A 501 5.20 -1.44 -4.10
N TYR A 502 4.23 -1.81 -3.27
CA TYR A 502 3.52 -3.07 -3.43
C TYR A 502 2.67 -3.07 -4.71
N PHE A 503 1.93 -2.00 -4.92
CA PHE A 503 1.13 -1.80 -6.13
C PHE A 503 2.00 -1.83 -7.39
N ILE A 504 3.13 -1.10 -7.40
CA ILE A 504 4.08 -1.10 -8.52
C ILE A 504 4.62 -2.51 -8.77
N ASN A 505 5.00 -3.24 -7.70
CA ASN A 505 5.57 -4.58 -7.82
C ASN A 505 4.59 -5.59 -8.42
N GLN A 506 3.28 -5.46 -8.11
CA GLN A 506 2.25 -6.36 -8.59
C GLN A 506 1.76 -6.03 -10.01
N THR A 507 1.77 -4.76 -10.41
CA THR A 507 1.11 -4.32 -11.65
C THR A 507 2.07 -3.88 -12.75
N ALA A 508 3.28 -3.41 -12.42
CA ALA A 508 4.23 -2.91 -13.42
C ALA A 508 4.93 -4.02 -14.19
N SER A 509 4.96 -3.89 -15.50
CA SER A 509 5.86 -4.64 -16.38
C SER A 509 7.12 -3.85 -16.74
N ARG A 510 7.11 -2.54 -16.51
CA ARG A 510 8.18 -1.60 -16.83
C ARG A 510 8.13 -0.39 -15.92
N ILE A 511 9.29 0.10 -15.49
CA ILE A 511 9.43 1.26 -14.61
C ILE A 511 10.24 2.34 -15.31
N LEU A 512 9.77 3.57 -15.25
CA LEU A 512 10.45 4.79 -15.70
C LEU A 512 10.78 5.63 -14.46
N ASP A 513 12.06 5.72 -14.13
CA ASP A 513 12.55 6.54 -13.02
C ASP A 513 13.03 7.90 -13.53
N LEU A 514 12.41 8.98 -13.03
CA LEU A 514 12.77 10.35 -13.41
C LEU A 514 13.90 10.86 -12.50
N VAL A 515 15.12 10.76 -12.98
CA VAL A 515 16.34 11.15 -12.28
C VAL A 515 17.10 12.19 -13.09
N ASN A 516 17.55 13.28 -12.46
CA ASN A 516 18.32 14.35 -13.12
C ASN A 516 17.70 14.84 -14.43
N HIS A 517 16.39 15.11 -14.42
CA HIS A 517 15.60 15.61 -15.57
C HIS A 517 15.46 14.65 -16.76
N THR A 518 15.89 13.39 -16.63
CA THR A 518 15.79 12.35 -17.67
C THR A 518 15.13 11.09 -17.13
N PHE A 519 14.52 10.28 -18.04
CA PHE A 519 13.91 9.02 -17.66
C PHE A 519 14.90 7.86 -17.83
N VAL A 520 15.14 7.14 -16.76
CA VAL A 520 15.87 5.87 -16.78
C VAL A 520 14.85 4.74 -16.88
N ASN A 521 15.05 3.82 -17.81
CA ASN A 521 14.11 2.77 -18.16
C ASN A 521 14.54 1.42 -17.55
N TYR A 522 13.64 0.79 -16.77
CA TYR A 522 13.82 -0.53 -16.16
C TYR A 522 12.73 -1.47 -16.65
N ILE A 523 13.11 -2.57 -17.31
CA ILE A 523 12.18 -3.56 -17.86
C ILE A 523 11.95 -4.65 -16.82
N GLY A 524 10.96 -4.47 -15.96
CA GLY A 524 10.63 -5.38 -14.88
C GLY A 524 9.76 -4.72 -13.83
N ASN A 525 9.57 -5.43 -12.72
CA ASN A 525 8.82 -4.98 -11.57
C ASN A 525 9.69 -4.15 -10.59
N TYR A 526 9.13 -3.82 -9.42
CA TYR A 526 9.82 -3.00 -8.42
C TYR A 526 11.04 -3.71 -7.80
N ASP A 527 11.00 -5.02 -7.62
CA ASP A 527 12.14 -5.77 -7.10
C ASP A 527 13.33 -5.74 -8.07
N TYR A 528 13.07 -5.92 -9.37
CA TYR A 528 14.09 -5.75 -10.42
C TYR A 528 14.68 -4.32 -10.45
N TYR A 529 13.83 -3.30 -10.27
CA TYR A 529 14.28 -1.92 -10.16
C TYR A 529 15.26 -1.73 -9.00
N LEU A 530 14.96 -2.30 -7.81
CA LEU A 530 15.85 -2.20 -6.66
C LEU A 530 17.22 -2.84 -6.90
N GLU A 531 17.26 -4.00 -7.56
CA GLU A 531 18.50 -4.69 -7.88
C GLU A 531 19.39 -3.90 -8.86
N LYS A 532 18.76 -3.23 -9.83
CA LYS A 532 19.46 -2.57 -10.94
C LYS A 532 19.60 -1.07 -10.80
N LYS A 533 18.99 -0.45 -9.77
CA LYS A 533 18.96 0.99 -9.57
C LYS A 533 20.35 1.61 -9.58
N GLU A 534 21.28 1.11 -8.77
CA GLU A 534 22.62 1.68 -8.65
C GLU A 534 23.42 1.56 -9.95
N GLU A 535 23.34 0.41 -10.62
CA GLU A 535 24.05 0.12 -11.85
C GLU A 535 23.58 1.00 -13.00
N LEU A 536 22.28 1.02 -13.26
CA LEU A 536 21.71 1.76 -14.40
C LEU A 536 21.65 3.27 -14.16
N THR A 537 21.34 3.73 -12.95
CA THR A 537 21.36 5.16 -12.62
C THR A 537 22.77 5.75 -12.81
N THR A 538 23.82 5.03 -12.40
CA THR A 538 25.22 5.47 -12.57
C THR A 538 25.61 5.51 -14.06
N ALA A 539 25.17 4.53 -14.85
CA ALA A 539 25.45 4.47 -16.28
C ALA A 539 24.78 5.61 -17.06
N TYR A 540 23.53 5.93 -16.74
CA TYR A 540 22.75 6.94 -17.47
C TYR A 540 22.90 8.36 -16.90
N ALA A 541 23.03 8.53 -15.58
CA ALA A 541 23.26 9.85 -14.97
C ALA A 541 24.70 10.37 -15.20
N GLY A 542 25.69 9.47 -15.35
CA GLY A 542 27.06 9.83 -15.70
C GLY A 542 27.23 10.37 -17.12
N ALA A 543 26.35 10.00 -18.04
CA ALA A 543 26.37 10.48 -19.42
C ALA A 543 25.86 11.91 -19.58
N ALA A 544 24.99 12.39 -18.68
CA ALA A 544 24.41 13.74 -18.77
C ALA A 544 25.35 14.85 -18.25
N THR A 545 26.33 14.52 -17.40
CA THR A 545 27.28 15.49 -16.81
C THR A 545 28.55 15.71 -17.63
N THR A 546 28.80 14.94 -18.70
CA THR A 546 29.99 15.06 -19.54
C THR A 546 29.78 15.77 -20.87
N SER A 547 28.59 16.33 -21.14
CA SER A 547 28.28 16.97 -22.44
C SER A 547 28.50 18.47 -22.51
N SER A 548 29.26 19.09 -21.57
CA SER A 548 29.56 20.55 -21.62
C SER A 548 31.02 20.93 -21.91
N SER A 549 31.85 20.02 -22.39
CA SER A 549 33.14 20.44 -23.01
C SER A 549 33.76 19.26 -23.77
N VAL A 550 33.53 19.17 -25.05
CA VAL A 550 34.49 18.88 -26.12
C VAL A 550 33.73 18.81 -27.45
N SER A 551 34.00 19.73 -28.33
CA SER A 551 33.63 19.70 -29.73
C SER A 551 34.45 18.65 -30.46
N ASP A 552 33.77 17.99 -31.39
CA ASP A 552 34.24 17.22 -32.56
C ASP A 552 34.62 15.73 -32.40
N ASN A 553 33.92 14.97 -33.25
CA ASN A 553 34.22 13.65 -33.80
C ASN A 553 34.00 12.42 -32.91
N SER A 554 32.75 11.91 -32.92
CA SER A 554 32.43 10.49 -33.17
C SER A 554 30.94 10.21 -32.97
N THR A 555 30.16 10.63 -33.95
CA THR A 555 28.80 10.13 -34.21
C THR A 555 28.92 8.80 -34.92
N ASP A 556 28.42 7.71 -34.30
CA ASP A 556 27.88 6.51 -34.97
C ASP A 556 28.03 5.19 -34.20
N LYS A 557 28.59 5.15 -32.98
CA LYS A 557 28.74 3.85 -32.31
C LYS A 557 27.85 3.65 -31.05
N ASN A 558 27.35 4.70 -30.40
CA ASN A 558 26.61 4.54 -29.14
C ASN A 558 25.10 4.21 -29.30
N VAL A 559 24.53 4.47 -30.49
CA VAL A 559 23.11 4.13 -30.76
C VAL A 559 22.92 2.64 -31.04
N SER A 560 23.96 1.95 -31.50
CA SER A 560 23.92 0.51 -31.77
C SER A 560 24.08 -0.34 -30.47
N GLU A 561 24.87 0.11 -29.51
CA GLU A 561 25.09 -0.64 -28.25
C GLU A 561 23.87 -0.58 -27.32
N SER A 562 23.19 0.55 -27.24
CA SER A 562 21.97 0.65 -26.43
C SER A 562 20.79 -0.18 -27.01
N LYS A 563 20.70 -0.28 -28.34
CA LYS A 563 19.72 -1.15 -29.01
C LYS A 563 20.07 -2.64 -28.89
N LEU A 564 21.35 -2.99 -28.92
CA LEU A 564 21.82 -4.36 -28.71
C LEU A 564 21.59 -4.81 -27.26
N SER A 565 21.89 -3.99 -26.26
CA SER A 565 21.65 -4.30 -24.86
C SER A 565 20.15 -4.43 -24.54
N TRP A 566 19.29 -3.63 -25.20
CA TRP A 566 17.85 -3.73 -25.06
C TRP A 566 17.28 -5.01 -25.68
N GLN A 567 17.82 -5.45 -26.84
CA GLN A 567 17.43 -6.72 -27.45
C GLN A 567 17.90 -7.92 -26.62
N GLU A 568 19.12 -7.89 -26.10
CA GLU A 568 19.66 -8.94 -25.22
C GLU A 568 18.88 -9.04 -23.90
N GLN A 569 18.49 -7.91 -23.27
CA GLN A 569 17.65 -7.90 -22.08
C GLN A 569 16.25 -8.42 -22.37
N LYS A 570 15.65 -8.08 -23.52
CA LYS A 570 14.35 -8.58 -23.94
C LYS A 570 14.37 -10.09 -24.21
N GLU A 571 15.45 -10.58 -24.81
CA GLU A 571 15.63 -12.02 -25.02
C GLU A 571 15.84 -12.79 -23.70
N ALA A 572 16.62 -12.23 -22.77
CA ALA A 572 16.82 -12.80 -21.44
C ALA A 572 15.51 -12.87 -20.65
N GLN A 573 14.70 -11.82 -20.69
CA GLN A 573 13.39 -11.78 -20.02
C GLN A 573 12.38 -12.71 -20.71
N ALA A 574 12.42 -12.82 -22.03
CA ALA A 574 11.59 -13.78 -22.76
C ALA A 574 11.97 -15.25 -22.39
N ARG A 575 13.27 -15.52 -22.17
CA ARG A 575 13.75 -16.82 -21.70
C ARG A 575 13.28 -17.11 -20.27
N LEU A 576 13.37 -16.14 -19.36
CA LEU A 576 12.86 -16.26 -17.98
C LEU A 576 11.35 -16.51 -17.95
N ARG A 577 10.55 -15.74 -18.69
CA ARG A 577 9.10 -15.96 -18.77
C ARG A 577 8.74 -17.31 -19.37
N LYS A 578 9.48 -17.74 -20.41
CA LYS A 578 9.27 -19.07 -21.01
C LYS A 578 9.53 -20.18 -20.00
N ARG A 579 10.58 -20.01 -19.19
CA ARG A 579 10.99 -20.94 -18.14
C ARG A 579 9.98 -20.99 -17.00
N GLN A 580 9.52 -19.81 -16.49
CA GLN A 580 8.45 -19.74 -15.50
C GLN A 580 7.15 -20.37 -15.97
N ASN A 581 6.78 -20.17 -17.24
CA ASN A 581 5.63 -20.81 -17.83
C ASN A 581 5.79 -22.34 -17.98
N GLU A 582 7.01 -22.81 -18.25
CA GLU A 582 7.31 -24.26 -18.28
C GLU A 582 7.27 -24.85 -16.88
N LEU A 583 7.80 -24.15 -15.86
CA LEU A 583 7.74 -24.56 -14.46
C LEU A 583 6.29 -24.68 -14.00
N LYS A 584 5.47 -23.66 -14.23
CA LYS A 584 4.05 -23.68 -13.89
C LYS A 584 3.28 -24.81 -14.58
N LYS A 585 3.54 -25.07 -15.86
CA LYS A 585 2.91 -26.20 -16.59
C LYS A 585 3.33 -27.57 -16.04
N THR A 586 4.58 -27.67 -15.58
CA THR A 586 5.08 -28.91 -14.98
C THR A 586 4.42 -29.15 -13.62
N GLU A 587 4.23 -28.10 -12.81
CA GLU A 587 3.50 -28.15 -11.53
C GLU A 587 2.02 -28.51 -11.71
N GLU A 588 1.35 -27.87 -12.67
CA GLU A 588 -0.05 -28.19 -12.99
C GLU A 588 -0.19 -29.68 -13.41
N ARG A 589 0.73 -30.18 -14.22
CA ARG A 589 0.70 -31.56 -14.67
C ARG A 589 1.01 -32.56 -13.54
N ILE A 590 1.94 -32.24 -12.64
CA ILE A 590 2.21 -33.03 -11.43
C ILE A 590 0.93 -33.12 -10.59
N GLY A 591 0.25 -31.99 -10.31
CA GLY A 591 -0.98 -31.95 -9.53
C GLY A 591 -2.11 -32.79 -10.16
N GLU A 592 -2.29 -32.74 -11.49
CA GLU A 592 -3.28 -33.60 -12.20
C GLU A 592 -3.00 -35.10 -12.04
N LEU A 593 -1.73 -35.49 -12.10
CA LEU A 593 -1.31 -36.89 -11.98
C LEU A 593 -1.41 -37.40 -10.54
N GLU A 594 -1.06 -36.58 -9.54
CA GLU A 594 -1.23 -36.89 -8.12
C GLU A 594 -2.73 -37.06 -7.77
N ASP A 595 -3.60 -36.16 -8.26
CA ASP A 595 -5.05 -36.25 -8.11
C ASP A 595 -5.60 -37.54 -8.76
N ARG A 596 -5.05 -37.92 -9.89
CA ARG A 596 -5.45 -39.16 -10.57
C ARG A 596 -4.98 -40.41 -9.83
N ASP A 597 -3.74 -40.42 -9.32
CA ASP A 597 -3.18 -41.49 -8.49
C ASP A 597 -4.02 -41.71 -7.21
N GLY A 598 -4.38 -40.62 -6.52
CA GLY A 598 -5.26 -40.68 -5.37
C GLY A 598 -6.67 -41.21 -5.68
N LYS A 599 -7.22 -40.91 -6.87
CA LYS A 599 -8.50 -41.48 -7.33
C LYS A 599 -8.39 -42.98 -7.65
N ILE A 600 -7.28 -43.43 -8.22
CA ILE A 600 -7.01 -44.84 -8.48
C ILE A 600 -6.90 -45.58 -7.14
N ASP A 601 -6.22 -45.07 -6.15
CA ASP A 601 -6.13 -45.68 -4.81
C ASP A 601 -7.51 -45.78 -4.14
N ALA A 602 -8.33 -44.73 -4.23
CA ALA A 602 -9.70 -44.77 -3.74
C ALA A 602 -10.59 -45.79 -4.46
N LEU A 603 -10.39 -46.00 -5.77
CA LEU A 603 -11.09 -46.99 -6.57
C LEU A 603 -10.63 -48.43 -6.25
N MET A 604 -9.33 -48.62 -5.99
CA MET A 604 -8.78 -49.97 -5.65
C MET A 604 -9.27 -50.50 -4.30
N VAL A 605 -9.72 -49.61 -3.39
CA VAL A 605 -10.30 -49.99 -2.08
C VAL A 605 -11.77 -50.39 -2.18
N GLN A 606 -12.48 -50.15 -3.29
CA GLN A 606 -13.89 -50.51 -3.46
C GLN A 606 -14.06 -52.01 -3.67
N GLU A 607 -14.98 -52.64 -2.92
CA GLU A 607 -15.25 -54.06 -2.91
C GLU A 607 -15.61 -54.62 -4.32
N GLU A 608 -16.28 -53.83 -5.16
CA GLU A 608 -16.68 -54.18 -6.52
C GLU A 608 -15.48 -54.27 -7.50
N ILE A 609 -14.41 -53.56 -7.24
CA ILE A 609 -13.20 -53.51 -8.08
C ILE A 609 -12.18 -54.52 -7.56
N PHE A 610 -12.06 -54.67 -6.24
CA PHE A 610 -11.18 -55.66 -5.60
C PHE A 610 -11.51 -57.11 -5.97
N THR A 611 -12.78 -57.42 -6.24
CA THR A 611 -13.22 -58.75 -6.68
C THR A 611 -13.03 -59.00 -8.17
N ASN A 612 -12.69 -57.98 -8.97
CA ASN A 612 -12.50 -58.09 -10.42
C ASN A 612 -11.02 -57.99 -10.80
N SER A 613 -10.38 -59.14 -10.98
CA SER A 613 -8.92 -59.24 -11.22
C SER A 613 -8.46 -58.51 -12.49
N VAL A 614 -9.32 -58.37 -13.53
CA VAL A 614 -8.98 -57.69 -14.79
C VAL A 614 -8.91 -56.17 -14.56
N LYS A 615 -9.94 -55.58 -13.90
CA LYS A 615 -9.95 -54.14 -13.58
C LYS A 615 -8.85 -53.74 -12.59
N CYS A 616 -8.55 -54.61 -11.63
CA CYS A 616 -7.47 -54.37 -10.70
C CYS A 616 -6.10 -54.36 -11.41
N GLN A 617 -5.91 -55.21 -12.42
CA GLN A 617 -4.70 -55.26 -13.23
C GLN A 617 -4.55 -54.04 -14.16
N GLU A 618 -5.66 -53.55 -14.70
CA GLU A 618 -5.69 -52.32 -15.52
C GLU A 618 -5.35 -51.07 -14.68
N LEU A 619 -5.96 -50.91 -13.52
CA LEU A 619 -5.67 -49.80 -12.60
C LEU A 619 -4.24 -49.85 -12.03
N ALA A 620 -3.70 -51.04 -11.76
CA ALA A 620 -2.30 -51.21 -11.34
C ALA A 620 -1.32 -50.84 -12.46
N LYS A 621 -1.64 -51.13 -13.73
CA LYS A 621 -0.82 -50.66 -14.86
C LYS A 621 -0.89 -49.15 -15.06
N GLU A 622 -2.11 -48.56 -14.92
CA GLU A 622 -2.27 -47.12 -14.99
C GLU A 622 -1.49 -46.42 -13.86
N LYS A 623 -1.54 -46.94 -12.64
CA LYS A 623 -0.77 -46.42 -11.49
C LYS A 623 0.74 -46.51 -11.73
N ALA A 624 1.23 -47.59 -12.27
CA ALA A 624 2.65 -47.74 -12.59
C ALA A 624 3.11 -46.74 -13.68
N ALA A 625 2.27 -46.51 -14.69
CA ALA A 625 2.55 -45.51 -15.72
C ALA A 625 2.56 -44.06 -15.17
N ILE A 626 1.61 -43.73 -14.29
CA ILE A 626 1.56 -42.44 -13.59
C ILE A 626 2.81 -42.22 -12.73
N ALA A 627 3.24 -43.22 -11.97
CA ALA A 627 4.43 -43.16 -11.14
C ALA A 627 5.70 -42.88 -11.98
N GLU A 628 5.83 -43.54 -13.15
CA GLU A 628 6.96 -43.31 -14.06
C GLU A 628 6.93 -41.89 -14.68
N GLU A 629 5.73 -41.37 -15.01
CA GLU A 629 5.55 -40.03 -15.55
C GLU A 629 5.84 -38.94 -14.46
N LEU A 630 5.38 -39.17 -13.23
CA LEU A 630 5.67 -38.31 -12.08
C LEU A 630 7.17 -38.21 -11.79
N GLU A 631 7.89 -39.34 -11.80
CA GLU A 631 9.35 -39.34 -11.57
C GLU A 631 10.09 -38.47 -12.62
N LYS A 632 9.70 -38.57 -13.89
CA LYS A 632 10.27 -37.75 -14.97
C LYS A 632 9.92 -36.25 -14.82
N LEU A 633 8.70 -35.94 -14.36
CA LEU A 633 8.26 -34.58 -14.16
C LEU A 633 8.91 -33.93 -12.93
N TYR A 634 9.15 -34.69 -11.85
CA TYR A 634 9.89 -34.21 -10.69
C TYR A 634 11.34 -33.87 -11.02
N LEU A 635 12.04 -34.73 -11.78
CA LEU A 635 13.38 -34.44 -12.28
C LEU A 635 13.42 -33.16 -13.14
N LYS A 636 12.45 -33.03 -14.03
CA LYS A 636 12.34 -31.83 -14.88
C LYS A 636 11.99 -30.56 -14.07
N TRP A 637 11.17 -30.69 -13.05
CA TRP A 637 10.83 -29.61 -12.13
C TRP A 637 12.06 -29.15 -11.33
N GLU A 638 12.85 -30.10 -10.85
CA GLU A 638 14.09 -29.86 -10.11
C GLU A 638 15.14 -29.13 -10.97
N GLU A 639 15.35 -29.56 -12.22
CA GLU A 639 16.20 -28.86 -13.21
C GLU A 639 15.72 -27.43 -13.52
N LEU A 640 14.40 -27.21 -13.58
CA LEU A 640 13.82 -25.89 -13.81
C LEU A 640 13.85 -25.00 -12.56
N ALA A 641 13.89 -25.56 -11.35
CA ALA A 641 13.90 -24.86 -10.09
C ALA A 641 15.34 -24.49 -9.60
N GLU A 642 16.34 -25.34 -9.86
CA GLU A 642 17.74 -25.06 -9.48
C GLU A 642 18.37 -23.87 -10.20
N ASP A 643 17.87 -23.54 -11.37
CA ASP A 643 18.34 -22.42 -12.19
C ASP A 643 17.39 -21.22 -12.14
N ALA A 644 16.35 -21.19 -11.30
CA ALA A 644 15.41 -20.10 -11.14
C ALA A 644 15.77 -19.23 -9.95
#